data_c60e1a3289168f7a86826cf5e08672c2
#
_entry.id   c60e1a3289168f7a86826cf5e08672c2
#
_cell.length_a   1.000
_cell.length_b   1.000
_cell.length_c   1.000
_cell.angle_alpha   90.00
_cell.angle_beta   90.00
_cell.angle_gamma   90.00
#
_symmetry.space_group_name_H-M   'P 1'
#
loop_
_entity.id
_entity.type
_entity.pdbx_description
1 polymer ?
#
loop_
_entity_poly.entity_id
_entity_poly.type
_entity_poly.pdbx_seq_one_letter_code
_entity_poly.pdbx_strand_id
1 'polypeptide(L)'
;MSVALRRLRRGADQLDWGVSRVTGLVSGAASLWIFALMTLICADILSRNLLNDPIQGVAEIVANSIVAIVFLQAAHTLMSGRMTRTDLFIGSLEESYPFAAAAIRTLFHLAGIFVFAVIAQGTWPALVDAWVEDEFFGAQGVFTAPVWPIKACVFGGSLLTAVAFGVQLLKDIKLLANDQRVEPLTFRHSLEKKPRGWPFLIGFVVLLLVGYAIVVGDLNRVQLGAAAIAFMLALILSGAHIAVALILLSFIGIWLIRDNPTVAVRSLALSASGSINRYLFGVVPLFVLMGLVVDAADIGRDAYRVAAWGMQKIRGGLGMATVAANAVFASITGISIASAAVFSRVAVPQMVANGYNNRFALGVVAGSSVLGMLIPPSLLLIIYAILAEQSVGALFLAAIVPGILLAVTFCVGIYLMARLRPTLVMQTDRPTVIEGETWLTVFTKLLPIAVLVAIVLGGIYTGFFTPTEAGAAGAAAAILVAVAKGKLTWKRFWRVLVDTGLVSVSILLLIVAASMYSRMLTLSTIPQEITLMFAEMGLGLAGFLLIYIVLVIIMGMILDSTSIMLILLPLCLPIVTELGGNLIWFGIVTVIAVEIGLLTPPFGLTVYVVKATISDRTTTLGDIFSGTFPFVLMMSAVTIILALFPALSLVFQ
;
A
#
# COMPACT_ATOMS: atom_id res chain seq x y z
N MET A 1 8.01 -44.81 2.91
CA MET A 1 7.57 -43.58 3.64
C MET A 1 7.03 -44.03 5.00
N SER A 2 7.69 -43.69 6.10
CA SER A 2 7.37 -44.22 7.45
C SER A 2 5.97 -43.77 7.93
N VAL A 3 5.33 -44.61 8.76
CA VAL A 3 4.00 -44.33 9.37
C VAL A 3 4.00 -42.98 10.11
N ALA A 4 5.15 -42.63 10.70
CA ALA A 4 5.37 -41.36 11.39
C ALA A 4 5.20 -40.13 10.44
N LEU A 5 5.75 -40.18 9.21
CA LEU A 5 5.61 -39.13 8.21
C LEU A 5 4.16 -38.96 7.72
N ARG A 6 3.40 -40.04 7.62
CA ARG A 6 1.97 -39.99 7.28
C ARG A 6 1.12 -39.37 8.40
N ARG A 7 1.44 -39.64 9.66
CA ARG A 7 0.79 -39.04 10.83
C ARG A 7 1.09 -37.53 10.92
N LEU A 8 2.34 -37.13 10.74
CA LEU A 8 2.75 -35.73 10.68
C LEU A 8 2.04 -34.97 9.53
N ARG A 9 1.88 -35.61 8.38
CA ARG A 9 1.18 -34.99 7.24
C ARG A 9 -0.30 -34.73 7.54
N ARG A 10 -1.02 -35.72 8.08
CA ARG A 10 -2.44 -35.54 8.46
C ARG A 10 -2.63 -34.52 9.58
N GLY A 11 -1.77 -34.52 10.60
CA GLY A 11 -1.84 -33.56 11.69
C GLY A 11 -1.62 -32.12 11.25
N ALA A 12 -0.65 -31.90 10.35
CA ALA A 12 -0.38 -30.56 9.86
C ALA A 12 -1.47 -30.04 8.86
N ASP A 13 -2.14 -30.93 8.10
CA ASP A 13 -3.26 -30.53 7.23
C ASP A 13 -4.51 -30.19 8.06
N GLN A 14 -4.73 -30.91 9.17
CA GLN A 14 -5.79 -30.59 10.14
C GLN A 14 -5.52 -29.27 10.88
N LEU A 15 -4.26 -29.00 11.26
CA LEU A 15 -3.86 -27.73 11.87
C LEU A 15 -4.05 -26.56 10.89
N ASP A 16 -3.62 -26.74 9.64
CA ASP A 16 -3.81 -25.71 8.61
C ASP A 16 -5.30 -25.38 8.40
N TRP A 17 -6.13 -26.41 8.27
CA TRP A 17 -7.57 -26.23 8.12
C TRP A 17 -8.18 -25.54 9.35
N GLY A 18 -7.81 -25.97 10.56
CA GLY A 18 -8.31 -25.41 11.82
C GLY A 18 -7.89 -23.95 11.98
N VAL A 19 -6.61 -23.64 11.82
CA VAL A 19 -6.07 -22.27 11.94
C VAL A 19 -6.65 -21.36 10.87
N SER A 20 -6.74 -21.82 9.60
CA SER A 20 -7.37 -21.04 8.52
C SER A 20 -8.83 -20.71 8.81
N ARG A 21 -9.58 -21.63 9.41
CA ARG A 21 -10.99 -21.39 9.77
C ARG A 21 -11.13 -20.41 10.93
N VAL A 22 -10.32 -20.56 11.99
CA VAL A 22 -10.32 -19.63 13.13
C VAL A 22 -9.91 -18.23 12.70
N THR A 23 -8.78 -18.11 11.96
CA THR A 23 -8.30 -16.81 11.48
C THR A 23 -9.31 -16.16 10.52
N GLY A 24 -10.00 -16.95 9.69
CA GLY A 24 -11.05 -16.46 8.80
C GLY A 24 -12.28 -15.93 9.56
N LEU A 25 -12.72 -16.62 10.62
CA LEU A 25 -13.83 -16.16 11.46
C LEU A 25 -13.47 -14.88 12.22
N VAL A 26 -12.28 -14.83 12.83
CA VAL A 26 -11.79 -13.65 13.55
C VAL A 26 -11.64 -12.46 12.60
N SER A 27 -11.08 -12.68 11.39
CA SER A 27 -10.98 -11.65 10.36
C SER A 27 -12.36 -11.17 9.88
N GLY A 28 -13.33 -12.07 9.70
CA GLY A 28 -14.70 -11.71 9.36
C GLY A 28 -15.35 -10.80 10.40
N ALA A 29 -15.19 -11.14 11.69
CA ALA A 29 -15.69 -10.33 12.80
C ALA A 29 -15.03 -8.94 12.83
N ALA A 30 -13.70 -8.88 12.66
CA ALA A 30 -12.97 -7.61 12.62
C ALA A 30 -13.32 -6.77 11.37
N SER A 31 -13.67 -7.41 10.24
CA SER A 31 -14.15 -6.70 9.06
C SER A 31 -15.54 -6.09 9.27
N LEU A 32 -16.43 -6.78 9.99
CA LEU A 32 -17.72 -6.21 10.44
C LEU A 32 -17.50 -5.05 11.40
N TRP A 33 -16.47 -5.09 12.22
CA TRP A 33 -16.13 -3.98 13.11
C TRP A 33 -15.74 -2.73 12.33
N ILE A 34 -15.03 -2.84 11.20
CA ILE A 34 -14.77 -1.69 10.29
C ILE A 34 -16.09 -1.07 9.82
N PHE A 35 -17.06 -1.90 9.41
CA PHE A 35 -18.38 -1.41 8.99
C PHE A 35 -19.13 -0.73 10.14
N ALA A 36 -19.05 -1.29 11.36
CA ALA A 36 -19.64 -0.68 12.55
C ALA A 36 -19.00 0.68 12.88
N LEU A 37 -17.67 0.82 12.74
CA LEU A 37 -16.99 2.11 12.91
C LEU A 37 -17.43 3.14 11.86
N MET A 38 -17.57 2.75 10.60
CA MET A 38 -18.13 3.61 9.56
C MET A 38 -19.51 4.12 9.98
N THR A 39 -20.38 3.21 10.44
CA THR A 39 -21.75 3.55 10.85
C THR A 39 -21.76 4.47 12.07
N LEU A 40 -20.89 4.21 13.06
CA LEU A 40 -20.73 5.04 14.25
C LEU A 40 -20.29 6.46 13.91
N ILE A 41 -19.27 6.61 13.05
CA ILE A 41 -18.79 7.93 12.61
C ILE A 41 -19.87 8.67 11.82
N CYS A 42 -20.60 8.00 10.92
CA CYS A 42 -21.72 8.61 10.20
C CYS A 42 -22.85 9.03 11.14
N ALA A 43 -23.16 8.23 12.16
CA ALA A 43 -24.15 8.57 13.17
C ALA A 43 -23.74 9.80 13.98
N ASP A 44 -22.45 9.89 14.38
CA ASP A 44 -21.91 11.08 15.07
C ASP A 44 -22.01 12.34 14.20
N ILE A 45 -21.61 12.25 12.93
CA ILE A 45 -21.74 13.36 11.97
C ILE A 45 -23.19 13.86 11.89
N LEU A 46 -24.16 12.93 11.76
CA LEU A 46 -25.57 13.29 11.68
C LEU A 46 -26.07 13.87 12.99
N SER A 47 -25.75 13.25 14.14
CA SER A 47 -26.14 13.73 15.45
C SER A 47 -25.61 15.13 15.74
N ARG A 48 -24.33 15.35 15.49
CA ARG A 48 -23.67 16.65 15.68
C ARG A 48 -24.25 17.75 14.79
N ASN A 49 -24.52 17.45 13.51
CA ASN A 49 -24.94 18.48 12.55
C ASN A 49 -26.47 18.70 12.51
N LEU A 50 -27.28 17.68 12.82
CA LEU A 50 -28.76 17.79 12.77
C LEU A 50 -29.37 18.03 14.16
N LEU A 51 -28.80 17.39 15.18
CA LEU A 51 -29.34 17.45 16.55
C LEU A 51 -28.51 18.37 17.46
N ASN A 52 -27.35 18.83 16.99
CA ASN A 52 -26.37 19.61 17.77
C ASN A 52 -25.93 18.88 19.06
N ASP A 53 -25.93 17.54 19.02
CA ASP A 53 -25.59 16.64 20.14
C ASP A 53 -24.59 15.58 19.66
N PRO A 54 -23.26 15.83 19.79
CA PRO A 54 -22.23 14.90 19.35
C PRO A 54 -22.22 13.62 20.20
N ILE A 55 -22.01 12.47 19.56
CA ILE A 55 -21.85 11.20 20.27
C ILE A 55 -20.49 11.19 20.97
N GLN A 56 -20.52 11.07 22.30
CA GLN A 56 -19.30 11.12 23.10
C GLN A 56 -18.42 9.89 22.90
N GLY A 57 -17.10 10.08 22.86
CA GLY A 57 -16.12 9.00 22.83
C GLY A 57 -15.89 8.35 21.46
N VAL A 58 -16.47 8.87 20.38
CA VAL A 58 -16.30 8.30 19.02
C VAL A 58 -14.83 8.28 18.58
N ALA A 59 -14.09 9.35 18.83
CA ALA A 59 -12.69 9.43 18.44
C ALA A 59 -11.83 8.39 19.18
N GLU A 60 -12.06 8.21 20.46
CA GLU A 60 -11.38 7.26 21.34
C GLU A 60 -11.75 5.81 20.96
N ILE A 61 -13.03 5.54 20.69
CA ILE A 61 -13.50 4.22 20.24
C ILE A 61 -12.83 3.86 18.92
N VAL A 62 -12.81 4.78 17.95
CA VAL A 62 -12.19 4.53 16.65
C VAL A 62 -10.71 4.27 16.80
N ALA A 63 -9.97 5.12 17.52
CA ALA A 63 -8.54 5.01 17.72
C ALA A 63 -8.15 3.63 18.31
N ASN A 64 -8.81 3.24 19.38
CA ASN A 64 -8.56 1.96 20.05
C ASN A 64 -9.03 0.76 19.20
N SER A 65 -10.14 0.88 18.50
CA SER A 65 -10.66 -0.17 17.60
C SER A 65 -9.70 -0.48 16.46
N ILE A 66 -9.04 0.52 15.87
CA ILE A 66 -8.06 0.30 14.79
C ILE A 66 -6.93 -0.62 15.26
N VAL A 67 -6.42 -0.41 16.47
CA VAL A 67 -5.38 -1.30 17.05
C VAL A 67 -5.89 -2.73 17.14
N ALA A 68 -7.07 -2.94 17.70
CA ALA A 68 -7.67 -4.28 17.82
C ALA A 68 -7.87 -4.96 16.46
N ILE A 69 -8.44 -4.25 15.48
CA ILE A 69 -8.72 -4.75 14.13
C ILE A 69 -7.42 -5.23 13.47
N VAL A 70 -6.33 -4.47 13.57
CA VAL A 70 -5.05 -4.81 12.95
C VAL A 70 -4.52 -6.14 13.47
N PHE A 71 -4.47 -6.31 14.78
CA PHE A 71 -3.91 -7.53 15.37
C PHE A 71 -4.83 -8.75 15.19
N LEU A 72 -6.15 -8.59 15.24
CA LEU A 72 -7.10 -9.68 14.99
C LEU A 72 -7.04 -10.21 13.55
N GLN A 73 -6.74 -9.35 12.59
CA GLN A 73 -6.70 -9.74 11.16
C GLN A 73 -5.30 -10.12 10.65
N ALA A 74 -4.23 -9.80 11.38
CA ALA A 74 -2.85 -10.04 10.95
C ALA A 74 -2.59 -11.51 10.58
N ALA A 75 -3.09 -12.45 11.38
CA ALA A 75 -2.97 -13.88 11.12
C ALA A 75 -3.65 -14.31 9.81
N HIS A 76 -4.86 -13.82 9.52
CA HIS A 76 -5.58 -14.14 8.30
C HIS A 76 -4.94 -13.46 7.07
N THR A 77 -4.42 -12.26 7.23
CA THR A 77 -3.65 -11.54 6.19
C THR A 77 -2.42 -12.33 5.77
N LEU A 78 -1.72 -12.95 6.73
CA LEU A 78 -0.61 -13.86 6.46
C LEU A 78 -1.09 -15.13 5.73
N MET A 79 -2.12 -15.81 6.27
CA MET A 79 -2.62 -17.06 5.73
C MET A 79 -3.21 -16.93 4.32
N SER A 80 -3.78 -15.77 3.99
CA SER A 80 -4.32 -15.46 2.65
C SER A 80 -3.25 -14.97 1.67
N GLY A 81 -1.98 -14.87 2.06
CA GLY A 81 -0.88 -14.39 1.22
C GLY A 81 -0.97 -12.89 0.89
N ARG A 82 -1.73 -12.12 1.67
CA ARG A 82 -1.92 -10.67 1.49
C ARG A 82 -0.96 -9.82 2.33
N MET A 83 -0.16 -10.43 3.20
CA MET A 83 0.89 -9.71 3.92
C MET A 83 2.01 -9.32 2.97
N THR A 84 2.36 -8.03 2.92
CA THR A 84 3.28 -7.45 1.94
C THR A 84 4.67 -8.09 2.01
N ARG A 85 5.14 -8.61 0.86
CA ARG A 85 6.49 -9.15 0.64
C ARG A 85 6.88 -8.99 -0.82
N THR A 86 8.17 -9.09 -1.12
CA THR A 86 8.70 -9.15 -2.48
C THR A 86 8.91 -10.60 -2.90
N ASP A 87 8.30 -11.01 -4.02
CA ASP A 87 8.44 -12.40 -4.51
C ASP A 87 9.54 -12.56 -5.58
N LEU A 88 10.37 -11.54 -5.79
CA LEU A 88 11.31 -11.46 -6.91
C LEU A 88 12.38 -12.55 -6.88
N PHE A 89 13.11 -12.63 -5.76
CA PHE A 89 14.22 -13.58 -5.61
C PHE A 89 13.69 -14.96 -5.29
N ILE A 90 12.74 -15.04 -4.37
CA ILE A 90 12.18 -16.32 -3.94
C ILE A 90 11.45 -17.02 -5.08
N GLY A 91 10.70 -16.30 -5.93
CA GLY A 91 10.02 -16.88 -7.09
C GLY A 91 10.99 -17.50 -8.10
N SER A 92 12.07 -16.78 -8.45
CA SER A 92 13.11 -17.31 -9.33
C SER A 92 13.88 -18.50 -8.71
N LEU A 93 14.05 -18.47 -7.38
CA LEU A 93 14.72 -19.53 -6.65
C LEU A 93 13.83 -20.79 -6.55
N GLU A 94 12.52 -20.64 -6.37
CA GLU A 94 11.56 -21.74 -6.35
C GLU A 94 11.53 -22.53 -7.65
N GLU A 95 11.64 -21.84 -8.80
CA GLU A 95 11.70 -22.51 -10.09
C GLU A 95 13.00 -23.30 -10.31
N SER A 96 14.13 -22.82 -9.76
CA SER A 96 15.46 -23.39 -9.98
C SER A 96 15.90 -24.35 -8.87
N TYR A 97 15.62 -24.00 -7.61
CA TYR A 97 16.06 -24.70 -6.41
C TYR A 97 14.98 -24.68 -5.32
N PRO A 98 13.89 -25.45 -5.47
CA PRO A 98 12.73 -25.40 -4.55
C PRO A 98 13.08 -25.73 -3.10
N PHE A 99 14.07 -26.60 -2.89
CA PHE A 99 14.56 -26.94 -1.55
C PHE A 99 15.22 -25.72 -0.85
N ALA A 100 16.06 -25.01 -1.57
CA ALA A 100 16.73 -23.82 -1.02
C ALA A 100 15.74 -22.68 -0.75
N ALA A 101 14.76 -22.48 -1.64
CA ALA A 101 13.68 -21.52 -1.44
C ALA A 101 12.85 -21.86 -0.18
N ALA A 102 12.52 -23.12 0.01
CA ALA A 102 11.82 -23.59 1.21
C ALA A 102 12.65 -23.39 2.49
N ALA A 103 13.97 -23.63 2.45
CA ALA A 103 14.87 -23.37 3.57
C ALA A 103 14.94 -21.89 3.94
N ILE A 104 15.00 -20.99 2.97
CA ILE A 104 15.00 -19.53 3.18
C ILE A 104 13.65 -19.09 3.77
N ARG A 105 12.52 -19.56 3.22
CA ARG A 105 11.19 -19.26 3.78
C ARG A 105 11.05 -19.75 5.23
N THR A 106 11.59 -20.93 5.54
CA THR A 106 11.63 -21.45 6.91
C THR A 106 12.27 -20.44 7.87
N LEU A 107 13.40 -19.82 7.50
CA LEU A 107 14.03 -18.78 8.30
C LEU A 107 13.14 -17.53 8.45
N PHE A 108 12.46 -17.11 7.38
CA PHE A 108 11.55 -15.98 7.46
C PHE A 108 10.32 -16.26 8.33
N HIS A 109 9.80 -17.50 8.30
CA HIS A 109 8.69 -17.88 9.17
C HIS A 109 9.14 -17.98 10.64
N LEU A 110 10.35 -18.44 10.92
CA LEU A 110 10.93 -18.41 12.27
C LEU A 110 11.09 -16.97 12.78
N ALA A 111 11.56 -16.06 11.93
CA ALA A 111 11.64 -14.63 12.25
C ALA A 111 10.25 -14.05 12.56
N GLY A 112 9.22 -14.42 11.79
CA GLY A 112 7.84 -14.02 12.06
C GLY A 112 7.31 -14.55 13.39
N ILE A 113 7.55 -15.82 13.71
CA ILE A 113 7.20 -16.42 15.02
C ILE A 113 7.88 -15.63 16.14
N PHE A 114 9.18 -15.37 16.02
CA PHE A 114 9.94 -14.62 17.02
C PHE A 114 9.35 -13.22 17.24
N VAL A 115 9.15 -12.45 16.16
CA VAL A 115 8.62 -11.09 16.25
C VAL A 115 7.27 -11.06 16.96
N PHE A 116 6.31 -11.89 16.55
CA PHE A 116 4.97 -11.88 17.14
C PHE A 116 4.93 -12.50 18.54
N ALA A 117 5.80 -13.43 18.86
CA ALA A 117 5.97 -13.93 20.22
C ALA A 117 6.53 -12.84 21.17
N VAL A 118 7.50 -12.05 20.71
CA VAL A 118 8.05 -10.92 21.48
C VAL A 118 7.00 -9.82 21.66
N ILE A 119 6.17 -9.52 20.65
CA ILE A 119 5.03 -8.59 20.81
C ILE A 119 4.08 -9.12 21.88
N ALA A 120 3.68 -10.39 21.82
CA ALA A 120 2.80 -11.00 22.81
C ALA A 120 3.43 -10.94 24.21
N GLN A 121 4.70 -11.33 24.36
CA GLN A 121 5.41 -11.24 25.63
C GLN A 121 5.47 -9.82 26.19
N GLY A 122 5.77 -8.83 25.34
CA GLY A 122 5.91 -7.44 25.77
C GLY A 122 4.58 -6.75 26.09
N THR A 123 3.46 -7.24 25.51
CA THR A 123 2.11 -6.67 25.74
C THR A 123 1.36 -7.37 26.88
N TRP A 124 1.81 -8.55 27.33
CA TRP A 124 1.19 -9.30 28.40
C TRP A 124 1.12 -8.53 29.75
N PRO A 125 2.23 -7.93 30.27
CA PRO A 125 2.16 -7.15 31.51
C PRO A 125 1.13 -6.02 31.41
N ALA A 126 1.16 -5.26 30.31
CA ALA A 126 0.22 -4.17 30.09
C ALA A 126 -1.25 -4.63 30.04
N LEU A 127 -1.53 -5.83 29.54
CA LEU A 127 -2.88 -6.43 29.59
C LEU A 127 -3.29 -6.75 31.04
N VAL A 128 -2.37 -7.36 31.82
CA VAL A 128 -2.63 -7.70 33.23
C VAL A 128 -2.86 -6.43 34.06
N ASP A 129 -2.01 -5.42 33.88
CA ASP A 129 -2.12 -4.15 34.59
C ASP A 129 -3.49 -3.47 34.27
N ALA A 130 -3.88 -3.44 33.00
CA ALA A 130 -5.16 -2.86 32.57
C ALA A 130 -6.39 -3.62 33.14
N TRP A 131 -6.26 -4.92 33.38
CA TRP A 131 -7.32 -5.71 34.00
C TRP A 131 -7.38 -5.50 35.52
N VAL A 132 -6.22 -5.46 36.19
CA VAL A 132 -6.13 -5.35 37.65
C VAL A 132 -6.40 -3.93 38.14
N GLU A 133 -5.94 -2.92 37.38
CA GLU A 133 -6.06 -1.50 37.76
C GLU A 133 -7.33 -0.85 37.17
N ASP A 134 -8.21 -1.62 36.49
CA ASP A 134 -9.40 -1.12 35.82
C ASP A 134 -9.11 0.09 34.90
N GLU A 135 -7.98 0.02 34.14
CA GLU A 135 -7.61 1.08 33.20
C GLU A 135 -8.73 1.36 32.19
N PHE A 136 -9.03 2.62 32.00
CA PHE A 136 -10.03 3.07 31.02
C PHE A 136 -9.44 4.10 30.07
N PHE A 137 -10.04 4.24 28.89
CA PHE A 137 -9.79 5.35 27.96
C PHE A 137 -11.01 6.25 27.88
N GLY A 138 -10.78 7.50 27.43
CA GLY A 138 -11.79 8.56 27.41
C GLY A 138 -11.66 9.53 28.59
N ALA A 139 -12.59 10.47 28.67
CA ALA A 139 -12.62 11.52 29.70
C ALA A 139 -13.61 11.17 30.80
N GLN A 140 -13.15 11.21 32.06
CA GLN A 140 -14.03 10.97 33.22
C GLN A 140 -15.18 11.97 33.25
N GLY A 141 -16.39 11.49 33.51
CA GLY A 141 -17.60 12.28 33.54
C GLY A 141 -18.24 12.55 32.17
N VAL A 142 -17.59 12.17 31.08
CA VAL A 142 -18.11 12.30 29.72
C VAL A 142 -18.33 10.93 29.09
N PHE A 143 -17.24 10.20 28.88
CA PHE A 143 -17.25 8.85 28.33
C PHE A 143 -16.02 8.10 28.81
N THR A 144 -16.20 6.89 29.31
CA THR A 144 -15.09 5.99 29.65
C THR A 144 -15.40 4.57 29.19
N ALA A 145 -14.39 3.86 28.70
CA ALA A 145 -14.50 2.45 28.37
C ALA A 145 -13.21 1.72 28.79
N PRO A 146 -13.30 0.43 29.16
CA PRO A 146 -12.14 -0.32 29.62
C PRO A 146 -11.13 -0.53 28.49
N VAL A 147 -9.83 -0.43 28.80
CA VAL A 147 -8.73 -0.62 27.84
C VAL A 147 -8.40 -2.10 27.64
N TRP A 148 -8.61 -2.95 28.65
CA TRP A 148 -8.19 -4.34 28.62
C TRP A 148 -8.70 -5.17 27.43
N PRO A 149 -9.91 -4.95 26.84
CA PRO A 149 -10.36 -5.72 25.67
C PRO A 149 -9.49 -5.46 24.45
N ILE A 150 -9.03 -4.21 24.29
CA ILE A 150 -8.15 -3.83 23.18
C ILE A 150 -6.77 -4.47 23.36
N LYS A 151 -6.19 -4.37 24.60
CA LYS A 151 -4.91 -5.01 24.93
C LYS A 151 -4.99 -6.55 24.77
N ALA A 152 -6.14 -7.16 25.11
CA ALA A 152 -6.40 -8.58 24.85
C ALA A 152 -6.43 -8.93 23.36
N CYS A 153 -6.98 -8.06 22.51
CA CYS A 153 -6.95 -8.23 21.04
C CYS A 153 -5.52 -8.16 20.50
N VAL A 154 -4.67 -7.25 21.02
CA VAL A 154 -3.26 -7.14 20.64
C VAL A 154 -2.49 -8.40 21.03
N PHE A 155 -2.61 -8.83 22.28
CA PHE A 155 -1.97 -10.04 22.78
C PHE A 155 -2.44 -11.30 22.04
N GLY A 156 -3.76 -11.53 21.99
CA GLY A 156 -4.34 -12.73 21.36
C GLY A 156 -4.12 -12.77 19.85
N GLY A 157 -4.22 -11.61 19.18
CA GLY A 157 -3.94 -11.48 17.75
C GLY A 157 -2.47 -11.73 17.41
N SER A 158 -1.55 -11.26 18.26
CA SER A 158 -0.12 -11.54 18.11
C SER A 158 0.17 -13.03 18.28
N LEU A 159 -0.40 -13.67 19.31
CA LEU A 159 -0.25 -15.10 19.53
C LEU A 159 -0.82 -15.90 18.34
N LEU A 160 -2.00 -15.54 17.85
CA LEU A 160 -2.63 -16.19 16.70
C LEU A 160 -1.78 -16.02 15.42
N THR A 161 -1.13 -14.86 15.25
CA THR A 161 -0.24 -14.61 14.11
C THR A 161 1.05 -15.42 14.23
N ALA A 162 1.62 -15.55 15.43
CA ALA A 162 2.76 -16.44 15.66
C ALA A 162 2.41 -17.91 15.33
N VAL A 163 1.22 -18.38 15.73
CA VAL A 163 0.71 -19.71 15.37
C VAL A 163 0.53 -19.85 13.85
N ALA A 164 0.00 -18.83 13.17
CA ALA A 164 -0.15 -18.83 11.72
C ALA A 164 1.21 -18.94 10.99
N PHE A 165 2.25 -18.23 11.45
CA PHE A 165 3.62 -18.41 10.97
C PHE A 165 4.13 -19.84 11.24
N GLY A 166 3.80 -20.43 12.39
CA GLY A 166 4.13 -21.82 12.71
C GLY A 166 3.50 -22.82 11.74
N VAL A 167 2.26 -22.59 11.32
CA VAL A 167 1.59 -23.41 10.29
C VAL A 167 2.30 -23.27 8.93
N GLN A 168 2.68 -22.07 8.53
CA GLN A 168 3.44 -21.86 7.27
C GLN A 168 4.82 -22.52 7.35
N LEU A 169 5.50 -22.42 8.50
CA LEU A 169 6.76 -23.12 8.77
C LEU A 169 6.61 -24.65 8.59
N LEU A 170 5.55 -25.23 9.15
CA LEU A 170 5.28 -26.66 9.00
C LEU A 170 5.02 -27.07 7.53
N LYS A 171 4.43 -26.20 6.73
CA LYS A 171 4.26 -26.42 5.28
C LYS A 171 5.61 -26.47 4.56
N ASP A 172 6.51 -25.53 4.86
CA ASP A 172 7.85 -25.52 4.25
C ASP A 172 8.69 -26.71 4.70
N ILE A 173 8.66 -27.09 6.00
CA ILE A 173 9.34 -28.29 6.49
C ILE A 173 8.83 -29.57 5.79
N LYS A 174 7.52 -29.64 5.53
CA LYS A 174 6.96 -30.77 4.73
C LYS A 174 7.51 -30.80 3.30
N LEU A 175 7.67 -29.64 2.68
CA LEU A 175 8.28 -29.54 1.34
C LEU A 175 9.74 -30.00 1.39
N LEU A 176 10.49 -29.61 2.42
CA LEU A 176 11.87 -30.04 2.65
C LEU A 176 12.00 -31.55 2.90
N ALA A 177 11.00 -32.16 3.56
CA ALA A 177 11.00 -33.58 3.89
C ALA A 177 10.50 -34.48 2.75
N ASN A 178 9.83 -33.94 1.74
CA ASN A 178 9.28 -34.70 0.61
C ASN A 178 10.02 -34.32 -0.67
N ASP A 179 10.74 -35.29 -1.23
CA ASP A 179 11.48 -35.20 -2.51
C ASP A 179 10.55 -35.12 -3.74
N GLN A 180 9.30 -34.70 -3.59
CA GLN A 180 8.33 -34.58 -4.68
C GLN A 180 8.34 -33.16 -5.24
N ARG A 181 8.60 -33.06 -6.53
CA ARG A 181 8.52 -31.82 -7.34
C ARG A 181 7.21 -31.10 -7.06
N VAL A 182 7.32 -29.93 -6.44
CA VAL A 182 6.20 -29.03 -6.20
C VAL A 182 5.76 -28.49 -7.56
N GLU A 183 4.48 -28.66 -7.91
CA GLU A 183 3.90 -27.83 -8.98
C GLU A 183 3.98 -26.37 -8.57
N PRO A 184 4.63 -25.50 -9.36
CA PRO A 184 4.73 -24.09 -9.03
C PRO A 184 3.34 -23.49 -8.99
N LEU A 185 3.00 -22.88 -7.84
CA LEU A 185 1.83 -22.01 -7.72
C LEU A 185 1.95 -20.93 -8.78
N THR A 186 1.10 -21.05 -9.77
CA THR A 186 1.02 -20.38 -11.05
C THR A 186 1.16 -18.85 -10.97
N PHE A 187 2.39 -18.35 -11.05
CA PHE A 187 2.72 -17.14 -11.80
C PHE A 187 3.73 -17.51 -12.88
N ARG A 188 3.24 -18.30 -13.84
CA ARG A 188 4.03 -18.75 -14.99
C ARG A 188 4.20 -17.58 -15.95
N HIS A 189 5.29 -16.84 -15.81
CA HIS A 189 5.73 -15.93 -16.86
C HIS A 189 7.09 -16.35 -17.39
N SER A 190 7.05 -16.66 -18.67
CA SER A 190 8.12 -16.92 -19.59
C SER A 190 9.17 -15.80 -19.58
N LEU A 191 10.20 -15.96 -18.75
CA LEU A 191 11.51 -15.40 -19.05
C LEU A 191 12.24 -16.48 -19.87
N GLU A 192 12.55 -16.17 -21.11
CA GLU A 192 13.20 -17.07 -22.09
C GLU A 192 14.61 -17.53 -21.72
N LYS A 193 15.13 -17.13 -20.56
CA LYS A 193 16.36 -17.68 -19.98
C LYS A 193 16.13 -17.93 -18.50
N LYS A 194 16.11 -19.20 -18.09
CA LYS A 194 16.12 -19.58 -16.66
C LYS A 194 17.29 -18.86 -15.97
N PRO A 195 17.04 -17.92 -15.06
CA PRO A 195 18.12 -17.35 -14.27
C PRO A 195 18.75 -18.49 -13.45
N ARG A 196 20.08 -18.59 -13.46
CA ARG A 196 20.81 -19.54 -12.62
C ARG A 196 20.60 -19.11 -11.16
N GLY A 197 19.82 -19.86 -10.37
CA GLY A 197 19.48 -19.52 -8.99
C GLY A 197 20.64 -19.60 -7.99
N TRP A 198 21.80 -20.17 -8.37
CA TRP A 198 22.94 -20.29 -7.47
C TRP A 198 23.56 -18.95 -7.00
N PRO A 199 23.56 -17.83 -7.79
CA PRO A 199 24.05 -16.56 -7.28
C PRO A 199 23.19 -16.02 -6.13
N PHE A 200 21.88 -16.30 -6.16
CA PHE A 200 20.95 -15.90 -5.09
C PHE A 200 21.20 -16.66 -3.79
N LEU A 201 21.55 -17.96 -3.86
CA LEU A 201 21.94 -18.74 -2.70
C LEU A 201 23.22 -18.22 -2.06
N ILE A 202 24.25 -17.94 -2.86
CA ILE A 202 25.49 -17.34 -2.37
C ILE A 202 25.19 -15.97 -1.74
N GLY A 203 24.40 -15.12 -2.44
CA GLY A 203 24.00 -13.82 -1.92
C GLY A 203 23.31 -13.94 -0.55
N PHE A 204 22.44 -14.91 -0.37
CA PHE A 204 21.76 -15.12 0.90
C PHE A 204 22.69 -15.65 2.00
N VAL A 205 23.63 -16.56 1.69
CA VAL A 205 24.65 -17.03 2.65
C VAL A 205 25.57 -15.88 3.06
N VAL A 206 26.02 -15.06 2.10
CA VAL A 206 26.82 -13.86 2.37
C VAL A 206 26.01 -12.89 3.27
N LEU A 207 24.72 -12.71 3.00
CA LEU A 207 23.83 -11.91 3.83
C LEU A 207 23.82 -12.41 5.29
N LEU A 208 23.65 -13.71 5.51
CA LEU A 208 23.66 -14.29 6.87
C LEU A 208 25.02 -14.09 7.56
N LEU A 209 26.12 -14.23 6.83
CA LEU A 209 27.48 -13.99 7.36
C LEU A 209 27.69 -12.52 7.72
N VAL A 210 27.20 -11.59 6.90
CA VAL A 210 27.22 -10.16 7.21
C VAL A 210 26.36 -9.87 8.44
N GLY A 211 25.15 -10.44 8.53
CA GLY A 211 24.30 -10.31 9.72
C GLY A 211 24.99 -10.82 10.99
N TYR A 212 25.67 -11.94 10.92
CA TYR A 212 26.47 -12.47 12.03
C TYR A 212 27.61 -11.53 12.42
N ALA A 213 28.34 -11.00 11.43
CA ALA A 213 29.43 -10.04 11.64
C ALA A 213 28.94 -8.72 12.28
N ILE A 214 27.73 -8.29 11.96
CA ILE A 214 27.09 -7.12 12.61
C ILE A 214 26.80 -7.38 14.09
N VAL A 215 26.33 -8.57 14.43
CA VAL A 215 25.97 -8.92 15.82
C VAL A 215 27.21 -9.14 16.70
N VAL A 216 28.28 -9.69 16.12
CA VAL A 216 29.51 -10.02 16.85
C VAL A 216 30.54 -8.88 16.80
N GLY A 217 30.44 -8.01 15.80
CA GLY A 217 31.39 -6.90 15.59
C GLY A 217 31.18 -5.76 16.59
N ASP A 218 32.28 -5.15 16.99
CA ASP A 218 32.28 -3.94 17.85
C ASP A 218 32.04 -2.69 16.99
N LEU A 219 30.81 -2.55 16.49
CA LEU A 219 30.39 -1.46 15.61
C LEU A 219 29.89 -0.26 16.43
N ASN A 220 30.27 0.96 16.00
CA ASN A 220 29.69 2.16 16.58
C ASN A 220 28.20 2.31 16.17
N ARG A 221 27.46 3.23 16.85
CA ARG A 221 26.00 3.39 16.66
C ARG A 221 25.63 3.69 15.21
N VAL A 222 26.40 4.52 14.51
CA VAL A 222 26.16 4.91 13.12
C VAL A 222 26.41 3.71 12.19
N GLN A 223 27.54 3.01 12.35
CA GLN A 223 27.86 1.80 11.59
C GLN A 223 26.81 0.72 11.77
N LEU A 224 26.35 0.51 13.01
CA LEU A 224 25.32 -0.47 13.35
C LEU A 224 23.98 -0.12 12.69
N GLY A 225 23.60 1.15 12.71
CA GLY A 225 22.38 1.61 12.02
C GLY A 225 22.49 1.48 10.49
N ALA A 226 23.63 1.86 9.88
CA ALA A 226 23.85 1.70 8.46
C ALA A 226 23.83 0.23 8.04
N ALA A 227 24.47 -0.65 8.82
CA ALA A 227 24.45 -2.06 8.61
C ALA A 227 23.02 -2.66 8.75
N ALA A 228 22.24 -2.20 9.73
CA ALA A 228 20.83 -2.60 9.90
C ALA A 228 19.98 -2.19 8.68
N ILE A 229 20.16 -0.99 8.12
CA ILE A 229 19.47 -0.55 6.90
C ILE A 229 19.83 -1.44 5.72
N ALA A 230 21.12 -1.65 5.48
CA ALA A 230 21.60 -2.48 4.37
C ALA A 230 21.10 -3.93 4.46
N PHE A 231 21.16 -4.51 5.68
CA PHE A 231 20.69 -5.86 5.93
C PHE A 231 19.16 -5.99 5.81
N MET A 232 18.41 -4.98 6.25
CA MET A 232 16.97 -4.89 6.08
C MET A 232 16.56 -4.90 4.61
N LEU A 233 17.19 -4.03 3.79
CA LEU A 233 16.93 -3.99 2.34
C LEU A 233 17.24 -5.34 1.70
N ALA A 234 18.34 -5.97 2.07
CA ALA A 234 18.72 -7.27 1.56
C ALA A 234 17.75 -8.39 1.97
N LEU A 235 17.23 -8.40 3.22
CA LEU A 235 16.18 -9.33 3.65
C LEU A 235 14.88 -9.12 2.89
N ILE A 236 14.45 -7.88 2.72
CA ILE A 236 13.23 -7.54 1.96
C ILE A 236 13.36 -8.00 0.52
N LEU A 237 14.48 -7.70 -0.14
CA LEU A 237 14.76 -8.15 -1.50
C LEU A 237 14.84 -9.68 -1.61
N SER A 238 15.28 -10.36 -0.57
CA SER A 238 15.32 -11.84 -0.52
C SER A 238 13.93 -12.49 -0.36
N GLY A 239 12.86 -11.69 -0.14
CA GLY A 239 11.48 -12.17 -0.04
C GLY A 239 10.94 -12.31 1.37
N ALA A 240 11.58 -11.71 2.36
CA ALA A 240 11.03 -11.60 3.71
C ALA A 240 9.79 -10.68 3.73
N HIS A 241 8.84 -10.96 4.63
CA HIS A 241 7.72 -10.04 4.87
C HIS A 241 8.27 -8.71 5.39
N ILE A 242 7.91 -7.60 4.74
CA ILE A 242 8.50 -6.28 5.01
C ILE A 242 8.30 -5.85 6.46
N ALA A 243 7.08 -6.02 7.00
CA ALA A 243 6.81 -5.70 8.40
C ALA A 243 7.70 -6.53 9.37
N VAL A 244 7.89 -7.82 9.10
CA VAL A 244 8.73 -8.70 9.93
C VAL A 244 10.19 -8.28 9.86
N ALA A 245 10.72 -7.97 8.67
CA ALA A 245 12.09 -7.53 8.47
C ALA A 245 12.36 -6.19 9.20
N LEU A 246 11.46 -5.20 9.03
CA LEU A 246 11.54 -3.91 9.72
C LEU A 246 11.55 -4.07 11.24
N ILE A 247 10.62 -4.83 11.81
CA ILE A 247 10.53 -5.03 13.26
C ILE A 247 11.73 -5.78 13.78
N LEU A 248 12.10 -6.90 13.13
CA LEU A 248 13.21 -7.75 13.58
C LEU A 248 14.51 -6.97 13.66
N LEU A 249 14.86 -6.26 12.59
CA LEU A 249 16.13 -5.54 12.54
C LEU A 249 16.13 -4.29 13.40
N SER A 250 14.99 -3.63 13.54
CA SER A 250 14.85 -2.54 14.50
C SER A 250 14.99 -3.04 15.95
N PHE A 251 14.43 -4.21 16.26
CA PHE A 251 14.57 -4.86 17.56
C PHE A 251 16.04 -5.19 17.86
N ILE A 252 16.73 -5.84 16.94
CA ILE A 252 18.16 -6.17 17.07
C ILE A 252 18.99 -4.88 17.16
N GLY A 253 18.73 -3.89 16.31
CA GLY A 253 19.45 -2.62 16.32
C GLY A 253 19.30 -1.87 17.64
N ILE A 254 18.08 -1.74 18.18
CA ILE A 254 17.84 -1.11 19.49
C ILE A 254 18.52 -1.90 20.60
N TRP A 255 18.44 -3.24 20.56
CA TRP A 255 19.13 -4.10 21.54
C TRP A 255 20.63 -3.85 21.55
N LEU A 256 21.29 -3.90 20.39
CA LEU A 256 22.73 -3.71 20.27
C LEU A 256 23.17 -2.27 20.63
N ILE A 257 22.41 -1.23 20.20
CA ILE A 257 22.72 0.18 20.53
C ILE A 257 22.62 0.45 22.04
N ARG A 258 21.66 -0.18 22.72
CA ARG A 258 21.37 0.04 24.14
C ARG A 258 21.97 -1.01 25.07
N ASP A 259 22.55 -2.05 24.52
CA ASP A 259 23.06 -3.24 25.22
C ASP A 259 22.06 -3.82 26.24
N ASN A 260 20.76 -3.71 25.90
CA ASN A 260 19.69 -4.14 26.80
C ASN A 260 18.48 -4.66 26.01
N PRO A 261 18.22 -5.98 26.00
CA PRO A 261 17.09 -6.58 25.28
C PRO A 261 15.72 -6.13 25.83
N THR A 262 15.63 -5.79 27.13
CA THR A 262 14.37 -5.34 27.74
C THR A 262 13.90 -4.01 27.14
N VAL A 263 14.84 -3.13 26.80
CA VAL A 263 14.52 -1.84 26.13
C VAL A 263 13.93 -2.11 24.72
N ALA A 264 14.49 -3.05 23.99
CA ALA A 264 13.97 -3.44 22.67
C ALA A 264 12.57 -4.06 22.77
N VAL A 265 12.32 -4.96 23.75
CA VAL A 265 10.99 -5.56 24.00
C VAL A 265 9.96 -4.47 24.34
N ARG A 266 10.28 -3.58 25.27
CA ARG A 266 9.38 -2.47 25.66
C ARG A 266 9.10 -1.52 24.47
N SER A 267 10.13 -1.19 23.69
CA SER A 267 9.98 -0.35 22.50
C SER A 267 9.05 -1.00 21.47
N LEU A 268 9.15 -2.32 21.29
CA LEU A 268 8.27 -3.06 20.38
C LEU A 268 6.83 -3.11 20.91
N ALA A 269 6.62 -3.38 22.18
CA ALA A 269 5.30 -3.39 22.80
C ALA A 269 4.62 -2.02 22.71
N LEU A 270 5.36 -0.92 22.96
CA LEU A 270 4.86 0.45 22.79
C LEU A 270 4.52 0.78 21.34
N SER A 271 5.35 0.33 20.38
CA SER A 271 5.05 0.53 18.95
C SER A 271 3.81 -0.25 18.53
N ALA A 272 3.66 -1.50 18.99
CA ALA A 272 2.52 -2.35 18.66
C ALA A 272 1.18 -1.78 19.16
N SER A 273 1.15 -1.24 20.39
CA SER A 273 -0.09 -0.73 20.99
C SER A 273 -0.35 0.76 20.72
N GLY A 274 0.70 1.57 20.56
CA GLY A 274 0.58 3.04 20.56
C GLY A 274 0.75 3.72 19.20
N SER A 275 1.49 3.11 18.25
CA SER A 275 1.83 3.80 16.99
C SER A 275 0.64 4.06 16.08
N ILE A 276 -0.40 3.24 16.15
CA ILE A 276 -1.62 3.36 15.35
C ILE A 276 -2.86 3.71 16.19
N ASN A 277 -2.68 4.01 17.48
CA ASN A 277 -3.78 4.41 18.39
C ASN A 277 -4.08 5.91 18.27
N ARG A 278 -4.55 6.34 17.09
CA ARG A 278 -5.01 7.71 16.82
C ARG A 278 -6.23 7.65 15.90
N TYR A 279 -7.19 8.55 16.09
CA TYR A 279 -8.40 8.67 15.26
C TYR A 279 -8.11 8.75 13.75
N LEU A 280 -7.00 9.42 13.39
CA LEU A 280 -6.58 9.60 11.99
C LEU A 280 -6.37 8.27 11.26
N PHE A 281 -5.93 7.20 11.95
CA PHE A 281 -5.70 5.92 11.28
C PHE A 281 -6.99 5.23 10.82
N GLY A 282 -8.15 5.63 11.33
CA GLY A 282 -9.46 5.23 10.83
C GLY A 282 -9.68 5.60 9.35
N VAL A 283 -8.98 6.61 8.87
CA VAL A 283 -9.03 7.04 7.46
C VAL A 283 -8.66 5.91 6.50
N VAL A 284 -7.67 5.06 6.85
CA VAL A 284 -7.18 3.99 5.96
C VAL A 284 -8.27 2.96 5.62
N PRO A 285 -8.90 2.25 6.59
CA PRO A 285 -9.92 1.27 6.25
C PRO A 285 -11.17 1.89 5.61
N LEU A 286 -11.50 3.14 5.93
CA LEU A 286 -12.68 3.80 5.39
C LEU A 286 -12.51 4.19 3.92
N PHE A 287 -11.36 4.74 3.53
CA PHE A 287 -11.07 5.02 2.11
C PHE A 287 -10.85 3.75 1.30
N VAL A 288 -10.23 2.71 1.87
CA VAL A 288 -10.12 1.40 1.20
C VAL A 288 -11.51 0.80 0.97
N LEU A 289 -12.40 0.87 1.98
CA LEU A 289 -13.80 0.42 1.83
C LEU A 289 -14.51 1.19 0.72
N MET A 290 -14.42 2.51 0.73
CA MET A 290 -15.00 3.37 -0.31
C MET A 290 -14.51 2.97 -1.70
N GLY A 291 -13.20 2.83 -1.89
CA GLY A 291 -12.59 2.47 -3.16
C GLY A 291 -13.04 1.11 -3.71
N LEU A 292 -13.09 0.09 -2.84
CA LEU A 292 -13.53 -1.26 -3.21
C LEU A 292 -15.04 -1.33 -3.52
N VAL A 293 -15.88 -0.56 -2.81
CA VAL A 293 -17.32 -0.44 -3.10
C VAL A 293 -17.53 0.24 -4.45
N VAL A 294 -16.79 1.31 -4.75
CA VAL A 294 -16.83 2.06 -6.02
C VAL A 294 -16.45 1.16 -7.21
N ASP A 295 -15.42 0.31 -7.04
CA ASP A 295 -15.05 -0.70 -8.04
C ASP A 295 -16.19 -1.74 -8.22
N ALA A 296 -16.75 -2.25 -7.12
CA ALA A 296 -17.87 -3.19 -7.16
C ALA A 296 -19.14 -2.61 -7.81
N ALA A 297 -19.31 -1.27 -7.78
CA ALA A 297 -20.41 -0.54 -8.40
C ALA A 297 -20.22 -0.25 -9.90
N ASP A 298 -19.12 -0.71 -10.53
CA ASP A 298 -18.76 -0.45 -11.94
C ASP A 298 -18.63 1.06 -12.29
N ILE A 299 -18.33 1.92 -11.31
CA ILE A 299 -18.25 3.39 -11.51
C ILE A 299 -17.12 3.76 -12.48
N GLY A 300 -15.98 3.03 -12.45
CA GLY A 300 -14.89 3.25 -13.40
C GLY A 300 -15.30 3.05 -14.86
N ARG A 301 -16.19 2.09 -15.16
CA ARG A 301 -16.74 1.89 -16.49
C ARG A 301 -17.61 3.05 -16.92
N ASP A 302 -18.43 3.59 -16.01
CA ASP A 302 -19.29 4.74 -16.30
C ASP A 302 -18.45 6.00 -16.57
N ALA A 303 -17.44 6.25 -15.74
CA ALA A 303 -16.51 7.36 -15.94
C ALA A 303 -15.82 7.30 -17.33
N TYR A 304 -15.36 6.08 -17.72
CA TYR A 304 -14.74 5.89 -19.03
C TYR A 304 -15.71 6.17 -20.19
N ARG A 305 -16.94 5.64 -20.14
CA ARG A 305 -17.93 5.84 -21.20
C ARG A 305 -18.27 7.32 -21.39
N VAL A 306 -18.44 8.05 -20.30
CA VAL A 306 -18.70 9.50 -20.34
C VAL A 306 -17.52 10.27 -20.94
N ALA A 307 -16.30 10.00 -20.48
CA ALA A 307 -15.10 10.65 -21.01
C ALA A 307 -14.88 10.32 -22.49
N ALA A 308 -15.08 9.05 -22.88
CA ALA A 308 -14.95 8.59 -24.25
C ALA A 308 -15.98 9.25 -25.18
N TRP A 309 -17.23 9.40 -24.74
CA TRP A 309 -18.27 10.14 -25.49
C TRP A 309 -17.90 11.61 -25.70
N GLY A 310 -17.39 12.28 -24.67
CA GLY A 310 -16.96 13.67 -24.76
C GLY A 310 -15.77 13.91 -25.70
N MET A 311 -14.84 12.94 -25.78
CA MET A 311 -13.58 13.07 -26.52
C MET A 311 -13.55 12.32 -27.86
N GLN A 312 -14.66 11.71 -28.30
CA GLN A 312 -14.72 10.87 -29.50
C GLN A 312 -14.34 11.60 -30.83
N LYS A 313 -14.50 12.92 -30.87
CA LYS A 313 -14.17 13.74 -32.04
C LYS A 313 -12.71 14.18 -32.10
N ILE A 314 -11.92 13.93 -31.07
CA ILE A 314 -10.54 14.39 -30.97
C ILE A 314 -9.60 13.25 -31.41
N ARG A 315 -8.55 13.57 -32.17
CA ARG A 315 -7.51 12.58 -32.50
C ARG A 315 -6.81 12.10 -31.23
N GLY A 316 -6.73 10.78 -31.03
CA GLY A 316 -6.25 10.20 -29.78
C GLY A 316 -7.28 10.26 -28.63
N GLY A 317 -8.57 10.60 -28.95
CA GLY A 317 -9.61 10.88 -27.96
C GLY A 317 -9.87 9.78 -26.96
N LEU A 318 -9.84 8.49 -27.36
CA LEU A 318 -10.02 7.39 -26.40
C LEU A 318 -8.85 7.26 -25.40
N GLY A 319 -7.63 7.58 -25.85
CA GLY A 319 -6.48 7.65 -24.94
C GLY A 319 -6.64 8.79 -23.92
N MET A 320 -7.00 9.99 -24.37
CA MET A 320 -7.29 11.12 -23.47
C MET A 320 -8.48 10.85 -22.56
N ALA A 321 -9.52 10.18 -23.07
CA ALA A 321 -10.66 9.74 -22.28
C ALA A 321 -10.26 8.75 -21.17
N THR A 322 -9.29 7.88 -21.44
CA THR A 322 -8.72 6.99 -20.42
C THR A 322 -8.02 7.78 -19.31
N VAL A 323 -7.23 8.80 -19.67
CA VAL A 323 -6.59 9.71 -18.70
C VAL A 323 -7.64 10.44 -17.86
N ALA A 324 -8.65 11.06 -18.49
CA ALA A 324 -9.71 11.77 -17.79
C ALA A 324 -10.53 10.84 -16.88
N ALA A 325 -10.88 9.66 -17.36
CA ALA A 325 -11.61 8.66 -16.58
C ALA A 325 -10.78 8.14 -15.40
N ASN A 326 -9.47 7.91 -15.59
CA ASN A 326 -8.56 7.57 -14.50
C ASN A 326 -8.46 8.71 -13.47
N ALA A 327 -8.35 9.96 -13.90
CA ALA A 327 -8.32 11.11 -13.00
C ALA A 327 -9.59 11.21 -12.13
N VAL A 328 -10.76 11.01 -12.76
CA VAL A 328 -12.05 11.01 -12.06
C VAL A 328 -12.19 9.79 -11.13
N PHE A 329 -11.81 8.61 -11.60
CA PHE A 329 -11.85 7.39 -10.78
C PHE A 329 -10.85 7.47 -9.61
N ALA A 330 -9.70 8.09 -9.86
CA ALA A 330 -8.68 8.39 -8.87
C ALA A 330 -9.23 9.23 -7.71
N SER A 331 -9.99 10.28 -8.03
CA SER A 331 -10.59 11.19 -7.04
C SER A 331 -11.65 10.52 -6.14
N ILE A 332 -11.85 9.22 -6.29
CA ILE A 332 -12.76 8.44 -5.44
C ILE A 332 -12.03 7.24 -4.82
N THR A 333 -11.16 6.54 -5.56
CA THR A 333 -10.56 5.28 -5.11
C THR A 333 -9.22 5.43 -4.41
N GLY A 334 -8.41 6.39 -4.83
CA GLY A 334 -7.10 6.67 -4.25
C GLY A 334 -6.05 5.56 -4.41
N ILE A 335 -6.22 4.61 -5.36
CA ILE A 335 -5.35 3.41 -5.51
C ILE A 335 -5.01 3.20 -7.00
N SER A 336 -3.70 3.34 -7.38
CA SER A 336 -3.24 3.21 -8.77
C SER A 336 -3.41 1.80 -9.33
N ILE A 337 -3.11 0.77 -8.54
CA ILE A 337 -3.22 -0.64 -8.94
C ILE A 337 -4.67 -1.02 -9.30
N ALA A 338 -5.65 -0.54 -8.52
CA ALA A 338 -7.06 -0.77 -8.81
C ALA A 338 -7.48 -0.08 -10.11
N SER A 339 -7.05 1.16 -10.33
CA SER A 339 -7.27 1.90 -11.58
C SER A 339 -6.68 1.15 -12.77
N ALA A 340 -5.44 0.70 -12.71
CA ALA A 340 -4.79 -0.08 -13.77
C ALA A 340 -5.60 -1.35 -14.12
N ALA A 341 -6.06 -2.10 -13.11
CA ALA A 341 -6.84 -3.32 -13.32
C ALA A 341 -8.22 -3.05 -13.95
N VAL A 342 -8.94 -2.01 -13.49
CA VAL A 342 -10.26 -1.64 -14.04
C VAL A 342 -10.14 -1.20 -15.48
N PHE A 343 -9.25 -0.24 -15.77
CA PHE A 343 -9.15 0.33 -17.11
C PHE A 343 -8.47 -0.61 -18.13
N SER A 344 -7.67 -1.58 -17.68
CA SER A 344 -7.19 -2.67 -18.55
C SER A 344 -8.36 -3.50 -19.10
N ARG A 345 -9.40 -3.73 -18.31
CA ARG A 345 -10.60 -4.48 -18.72
C ARG A 345 -11.60 -3.65 -19.51
N VAL A 346 -11.64 -2.34 -19.28
CA VAL A 346 -12.66 -1.44 -19.84
C VAL A 346 -12.12 -0.68 -21.05
N ALA A 347 -10.96 -0.03 -20.93
CA ALA A 347 -10.45 0.89 -21.95
C ALA A 347 -9.65 0.18 -23.05
N VAL A 348 -8.77 -0.78 -22.69
CA VAL A 348 -7.91 -1.45 -23.68
C VAL A 348 -8.72 -2.15 -24.78
N PRO A 349 -9.75 -3.00 -24.49
CA PRO A 349 -10.53 -3.62 -25.55
C PRO A 349 -11.24 -2.63 -26.46
N GLN A 350 -11.74 -1.52 -25.88
CA GLN A 350 -12.43 -0.48 -26.66
C GLN A 350 -11.46 0.30 -27.56
N MET A 351 -10.28 0.66 -27.06
CA MET A 351 -9.25 1.31 -27.88
C MET A 351 -8.82 0.40 -29.04
N VAL A 352 -8.51 -0.87 -28.77
CA VAL A 352 -8.09 -1.83 -29.80
C VAL A 352 -9.19 -2.07 -30.83
N ALA A 353 -10.45 -2.22 -30.41
CA ALA A 353 -11.60 -2.36 -31.31
C ALA A 353 -11.80 -1.13 -32.23
N ASN A 354 -11.39 0.06 -31.78
CA ASN A 354 -11.42 1.30 -32.54
C ASN A 354 -10.11 1.58 -33.32
N GLY A 355 -9.26 0.57 -33.50
CA GLY A 355 -8.05 0.66 -34.34
C GLY A 355 -6.84 1.31 -33.66
N TYR A 356 -6.83 1.46 -32.35
CA TYR A 356 -5.66 1.92 -31.62
C TYR A 356 -4.60 0.82 -31.52
N ASN A 357 -3.34 1.22 -31.53
CA ASN A 357 -2.23 0.31 -31.32
C ASN A 357 -2.32 -0.29 -29.90
N ASN A 358 -2.17 -1.62 -29.79
CA ASN A 358 -2.27 -2.34 -28.52
C ASN A 358 -1.23 -1.86 -27.50
N ARG A 359 0.04 -1.64 -27.94
CA ARG A 359 1.11 -1.11 -27.07
C ARG A 359 0.75 0.26 -26.49
N PHE A 360 0.19 1.14 -27.33
CA PHE A 360 -0.26 2.46 -26.93
C PHE A 360 -1.41 2.35 -25.92
N ALA A 361 -2.44 1.54 -26.20
CA ALA A 361 -3.60 1.37 -25.33
C ALA A 361 -3.18 0.87 -23.92
N LEU A 362 -2.27 -0.08 -23.86
CA LEU A 362 -1.72 -0.61 -22.61
C LEU A 362 -0.88 0.44 -21.87
N GLY A 363 -0.06 1.19 -22.61
CA GLY A 363 0.77 2.26 -22.06
C GLY A 363 -0.04 3.41 -21.48
N VAL A 364 -1.13 3.83 -22.16
CA VAL A 364 -2.06 4.84 -21.65
C VAL A 364 -2.70 4.39 -20.34
N VAL A 365 -3.18 3.15 -20.26
CA VAL A 365 -3.82 2.62 -19.05
C VAL A 365 -2.82 2.55 -17.90
N ALA A 366 -1.64 1.97 -18.12
CA ALA A 366 -0.62 1.89 -17.09
C ALA A 366 -0.13 3.28 -16.65
N GLY A 367 0.19 4.16 -17.61
CA GLY A 367 0.68 5.51 -17.33
C GLY A 367 -0.35 6.38 -16.62
N SER A 368 -1.62 6.37 -17.06
CA SER A 368 -2.65 7.21 -16.43
C SER A 368 -3.15 6.69 -15.09
N SER A 369 -2.95 5.40 -14.78
CA SER A 369 -3.39 4.84 -13.49
C SER A 369 -2.66 5.46 -12.28
N VAL A 370 -1.46 6.01 -12.49
CA VAL A 370 -0.69 6.71 -11.44
C VAL A 370 -1.40 7.94 -10.87
N LEU A 371 -2.33 8.53 -11.64
CA LEU A 371 -3.18 9.61 -11.15
C LEU A 371 -3.98 9.17 -9.90
N GLY A 372 -4.22 7.86 -9.73
CA GLY A 372 -4.89 7.28 -8.57
C GLY A 372 -4.18 7.51 -7.24
N MET A 373 -2.88 7.73 -7.25
CA MET A 373 -2.11 8.02 -6.03
C MET A 373 -1.77 9.50 -5.86
N LEU A 374 -1.96 10.32 -6.90
CA LEU A 374 -1.64 11.74 -6.85
C LEU A 374 -2.90 12.61 -6.67
N ILE A 375 -4.00 12.31 -7.39
CA ILE A 375 -5.24 13.10 -7.29
C ILE A 375 -5.98 12.72 -6.00
N PRO A 376 -6.33 13.70 -5.13
CA PRO A 376 -7.04 13.43 -3.88
C PRO A 376 -8.47 12.88 -4.10
N PRO A 377 -8.96 12.04 -3.15
CA PRO A 377 -8.25 11.49 -2.01
C PRO A 377 -7.32 10.35 -2.41
N SER A 378 -6.08 10.40 -1.95
CA SER A 378 -5.04 9.42 -2.27
C SER A 378 -4.60 8.68 -1.02
N LEU A 379 -4.61 7.36 -1.07
CA LEU A 379 -4.15 6.52 0.04
C LEU A 379 -2.65 6.75 0.34
N LEU A 380 -1.85 6.98 -0.70
CA LEU A 380 -0.41 7.20 -0.55
C LEU A 380 -0.10 8.56 0.10
N LEU A 381 -0.86 9.60 -0.26
CA LEU A 381 -0.78 10.91 0.42
C LEU A 381 -1.21 10.83 1.89
N ILE A 382 -2.22 10.00 2.20
CA ILE A 382 -2.63 9.75 3.59
C ILE A 382 -1.49 9.10 4.38
N ILE A 383 -0.87 8.05 3.82
CA ILE A 383 0.27 7.36 4.46
C ILE A 383 1.43 8.33 4.65
N TYR A 384 1.74 9.14 3.64
CA TYR A 384 2.76 10.18 3.74
C TYR A 384 2.43 11.18 4.86
N ALA A 385 1.19 11.71 4.90
CA ALA A 385 0.73 12.64 5.93
C ALA A 385 0.96 12.10 7.34
N ILE A 386 0.62 10.84 7.54
CA ILE A 386 0.78 10.16 8.82
C ILE A 386 2.26 10.05 9.21
N LEU A 387 3.13 9.66 8.28
CA LEU A 387 4.56 9.47 8.55
C LEU A 387 5.30 10.80 8.73
N ALA A 388 4.92 11.81 7.96
CA ALA A 388 5.50 13.16 8.02
C ALA A 388 4.85 14.05 9.08
N GLU A 389 3.86 13.54 9.82
CA GLU A 389 3.06 14.30 10.79
C GLU A 389 2.46 15.59 10.22
N GLN A 390 2.05 15.55 8.94
CA GLN A 390 1.44 16.66 8.23
C GLN A 390 -0.08 16.51 8.13
N SER A 391 -0.77 17.63 7.88
CA SER A 391 -2.22 17.62 7.65
C SER A 391 -2.57 16.89 6.35
N VAL A 392 -3.45 15.89 6.43
CA VAL A 392 -3.97 15.18 5.25
C VAL A 392 -4.71 16.15 4.33
N GLY A 393 -5.49 17.09 4.88
CA GLY A 393 -6.21 18.10 4.10
C GLY A 393 -5.25 19.04 3.36
N ALA A 394 -4.18 19.48 4.01
CA ALA A 394 -3.14 20.32 3.38
C ALA A 394 -2.44 19.57 2.23
N LEU A 395 -2.09 18.30 2.42
CA LEU A 395 -1.51 17.47 1.36
C LEU A 395 -2.48 17.25 0.19
N PHE A 396 -3.77 17.07 0.48
CA PHE A 396 -4.77 16.96 -0.56
C PHE A 396 -4.90 18.25 -1.38
N LEU A 397 -4.91 19.42 -0.73
CA LEU A 397 -4.89 20.71 -1.42
C LEU A 397 -3.62 20.88 -2.28
N ALA A 398 -2.46 20.54 -1.72
CA ALA A 398 -1.18 20.63 -2.41
C ALA A 398 -1.09 19.72 -3.66
N ALA A 399 -1.83 18.62 -3.69
CA ALA A 399 -1.83 17.66 -4.79
C ALA A 399 -2.73 18.04 -5.96
N ILE A 400 -3.64 19.03 -5.81
CA ILE A 400 -4.60 19.42 -6.87
C ILE A 400 -3.87 19.92 -8.12
N VAL A 401 -3.01 20.92 -7.96
CA VAL A 401 -2.29 21.51 -9.10
C VAL A 401 -1.35 20.51 -9.75
N PRO A 402 -0.50 19.77 -9.03
CA PRO A 402 0.32 18.71 -9.59
C PRO A 402 -0.48 17.61 -10.30
N GLY A 403 -1.61 17.18 -9.73
CA GLY A 403 -2.49 16.18 -10.34
C GLY A 403 -3.11 16.64 -11.67
N ILE A 404 -3.62 17.88 -11.71
CA ILE A 404 -4.14 18.48 -12.93
C ILE A 404 -3.02 18.67 -13.96
N LEU A 405 -1.86 19.18 -13.53
CA LEU A 405 -0.70 19.38 -14.41
C LEU A 405 -0.29 18.06 -15.09
N LEU A 406 -0.23 16.98 -14.32
CA LEU A 406 0.13 15.65 -14.84
C LEU A 406 -0.94 15.12 -15.81
N ALA A 407 -2.23 15.24 -15.46
CA ALA A 407 -3.33 14.81 -16.32
C ALA A 407 -3.35 15.59 -17.65
N VAL A 408 -3.16 16.91 -17.60
CA VAL A 408 -3.05 17.77 -18.79
C VAL A 408 -1.83 17.41 -19.62
N THR A 409 -0.67 17.18 -18.98
CA THR A 409 0.56 16.77 -19.66
C THR A 409 0.36 15.46 -20.42
N PHE A 410 -0.32 14.48 -19.82
CA PHE A 410 -0.67 13.23 -20.50
C PHE A 410 -1.62 13.45 -21.68
N CYS A 411 -2.67 14.26 -21.52
CA CYS A 411 -3.61 14.56 -22.61
C CYS A 411 -2.91 15.28 -23.78
N VAL A 412 -2.09 16.28 -23.47
CA VAL A 412 -1.29 17.02 -24.48
C VAL A 412 -0.29 16.08 -25.16
N GLY A 413 0.40 15.24 -24.40
CA GLY A 413 1.33 14.25 -24.94
C GLY A 413 0.65 13.25 -25.88
N ILE A 414 -0.53 12.72 -25.50
CA ILE A 414 -1.34 11.84 -26.35
C ILE A 414 -1.76 12.55 -27.63
N TYR A 415 -2.25 13.79 -27.54
CA TYR A 415 -2.64 14.58 -28.70
C TYR A 415 -1.46 14.84 -29.66
N LEU A 416 -0.30 15.21 -29.12
CA LEU A 416 0.92 15.41 -29.91
C LEU A 416 1.40 14.11 -30.56
N MET A 417 1.39 12.98 -29.83
CA MET A 417 1.73 11.67 -30.41
C MET A 417 0.77 11.30 -31.54
N ALA A 418 -0.54 11.50 -31.35
CA ALA A 418 -1.55 11.20 -32.36
C ALA A 418 -1.43 12.10 -33.62
N ARG A 419 -0.88 13.32 -33.47
CA ARG A 419 -0.68 14.26 -34.59
C ARG A 419 0.67 14.06 -35.30
N LEU A 420 1.77 13.88 -34.53
CA LEU A 420 3.11 13.85 -35.07
C LEU A 420 3.55 12.43 -35.49
N ARG A 421 3.04 11.40 -34.81
CA ARG A 421 3.36 9.99 -35.08
C ARG A 421 2.09 9.13 -34.99
N PRO A 422 1.13 9.31 -35.91
CA PRO A 422 -0.18 8.64 -35.86
C PRO A 422 -0.06 7.10 -35.81
N THR A 423 0.94 6.52 -36.44
CA THR A 423 1.18 5.06 -36.45
C THR A 423 1.50 4.48 -35.06
N LEU A 424 2.02 5.28 -34.12
CA LEU A 424 2.23 4.84 -32.74
C LEU A 424 0.91 4.75 -31.97
N VAL A 425 -0.08 5.58 -32.32
CA VAL A 425 -1.35 5.70 -31.61
C VAL A 425 -2.45 4.89 -32.28
N MET A 426 -2.59 5.00 -33.60
CA MET A 426 -3.68 4.40 -34.38
C MET A 426 -3.13 3.58 -35.55
N GLN A 427 -3.69 2.39 -35.75
CA GLN A 427 -3.40 1.54 -36.93
C GLN A 427 -4.36 1.85 -38.09
N THR A 428 -5.51 2.43 -37.82
CA THR A 428 -6.55 2.71 -38.81
C THR A 428 -7.21 4.05 -38.52
N ASP A 429 -7.39 4.88 -39.54
CA ASP A 429 -8.02 6.20 -39.42
C ASP A 429 -9.56 6.06 -39.47
N ARG A 430 -10.13 5.34 -38.52
CA ARG A 430 -11.59 5.19 -38.38
C ARG A 430 -12.11 6.21 -37.34
N PRO A 431 -13.22 6.90 -37.65
CA PRO A 431 -13.86 7.74 -36.64
C PRO A 431 -14.37 6.89 -35.50
N THR A 432 -14.01 7.26 -34.28
CA THR A 432 -14.49 6.59 -33.06
C THR A 432 -15.97 6.96 -32.89
N VAL A 433 -16.86 5.99 -33.03
CA VAL A 433 -18.31 6.19 -32.77
C VAL A 433 -18.63 5.43 -31.47
N ILE A 434 -19.09 6.15 -30.48
CA ILE A 434 -19.62 5.58 -29.24
C ILE A 434 -21.15 5.66 -29.33
N GLU A 435 -21.73 4.51 -29.68
CA GLU A 435 -23.18 4.39 -29.83
C GLU A 435 -23.87 4.28 -28.45
N GLY A 436 -25.09 4.80 -28.36
CA GLY A 436 -26.00 4.60 -27.22
C GLY A 436 -25.85 5.55 -26.05
N GLU A 437 -24.95 6.57 -26.12
CA GLU A 437 -24.87 7.60 -25.07
C GLU A 437 -25.64 8.87 -25.49
N THR A 438 -26.52 9.32 -24.61
CA THR A 438 -27.25 10.60 -24.74
C THR A 438 -26.86 11.51 -23.59
N TRP A 439 -27.18 12.81 -23.68
CA TRP A 439 -26.94 13.76 -22.60
C TRP A 439 -27.55 13.29 -21.26
N LEU A 440 -28.73 12.67 -21.31
CA LEU A 440 -29.40 12.15 -20.12
C LEU A 440 -28.64 10.96 -19.50
N THR A 441 -28.17 10.01 -20.34
CA THR A 441 -27.38 8.87 -19.85
C THR A 441 -26.02 9.30 -19.31
N VAL A 442 -25.40 10.31 -19.93
CA VAL A 442 -24.15 10.92 -19.44
C VAL A 442 -24.38 11.56 -18.06
N PHE A 443 -25.44 12.35 -17.91
CA PHE A 443 -25.77 12.98 -16.63
C PHE A 443 -26.03 11.97 -15.53
N THR A 444 -26.82 10.92 -15.80
CA THR A 444 -27.13 9.88 -14.81
C THR A 444 -25.89 9.06 -14.38
N LYS A 445 -24.89 8.93 -15.25
CA LYS A 445 -23.61 8.27 -14.93
C LYS A 445 -22.65 9.19 -14.17
N LEU A 446 -22.65 10.50 -14.48
CA LEU A 446 -21.82 11.49 -13.80
C LEU A 446 -22.32 11.83 -12.39
N LEU A 447 -23.64 11.85 -12.18
CA LEU A 447 -24.24 12.27 -10.91
C LEU A 447 -23.71 11.50 -9.69
N PRO A 448 -23.63 10.15 -9.67
CA PRO A 448 -23.06 9.42 -8.55
C PRO A 448 -21.59 9.77 -8.28
N ILE A 449 -20.82 9.99 -9.36
CA ILE A 449 -19.40 10.38 -9.27
C ILE A 449 -19.28 11.76 -8.64
N ALA A 450 -20.04 12.74 -9.16
CA ALA A 450 -20.04 14.12 -8.66
C ALA A 450 -20.47 14.20 -7.20
N VAL A 451 -21.48 13.42 -6.81
CA VAL A 451 -21.95 13.34 -5.41
C VAL A 451 -20.84 12.79 -4.49
N LEU A 452 -20.16 11.70 -4.88
CA LEU A 452 -19.08 11.14 -4.08
C LEU A 452 -17.91 12.11 -3.92
N VAL A 453 -17.50 12.76 -5.02
CA VAL A 453 -16.43 13.76 -5.01
C VAL A 453 -16.83 14.96 -4.14
N ALA A 454 -18.06 15.46 -4.28
CA ALA A 454 -18.56 16.59 -3.50
C ALA A 454 -18.63 16.27 -1.99
N ILE A 455 -19.07 15.08 -1.61
CA ILE A 455 -19.12 14.65 -0.20
C ILE A 455 -17.70 14.60 0.37
N VAL A 456 -16.77 13.95 -0.32
CA VAL A 456 -15.43 13.70 0.22
C VAL A 456 -14.58 14.96 0.15
N LEU A 457 -14.30 15.48 -1.05
CA LEU A 457 -13.43 16.64 -1.22
C LEU A 457 -14.10 17.93 -0.78
N GLY A 458 -15.39 18.12 -1.14
CA GLY A 458 -16.14 19.27 -0.67
C GLY A 458 -16.22 19.30 0.86
N GLY A 459 -16.49 18.18 1.50
CA GLY A 459 -16.53 18.09 2.96
C GLY A 459 -15.21 18.42 3.64
N ILE A 460 -14.08 17.94 3.09
CA ILE A 460 -12.74 18.23 3.63
C ILE A 460 -12.36 19.70 3.40
N TYR A 461 -12.56 20.24 2.18
CA TYR A 461 -12.10 21.58 1.83
C TYR A 461 -12.94 22.70 2.46
N THR A 462 -14.22 22.43 2.75
CA THR A 462 -15.07 23.36 3.51
C THR A 462 -14.84 23.27 5.03
N GLY A 463 -14.03 22.30 5.51
CA GLY A 463 -13.83 22.03 6.93
C GLY A 463 -15.04 21.37 7.62
N PHE A 464 -16.04 20.93 6.84
CA PHE A 464 -17.23 20.27 7.39
C PHE A 464 -16.93 18.85 7.87
N PHE A 465 -15.98 18.16 7.22
CA PHE A 465 -15.50 16.84 7.61
C PHE A 465 -13.99 16.85 7.85
N THR A 466 -13.58 16.15 8.90
CA THR A 466 -12.20 15.67 9.01
C THR A 466 -11.93 14.61 7.94
N PRO A 467 -10.68 14.30 7.59
CA PRO A 467 -10.35 13.25 6.62
C PRO A 467 -10.98 11.88 6.97
N THR A 468 -11.02 11.53 8.26
CA THR A 468 -11.62 10.25 8.72
C THR A 468 -13.14 10.26 8.54
N GLU A 469 -13.81 11.37 8.87
CA GLU A 469 -15.24 11.54 8.66
C GLU A 469 -15.61 11.53 7.17
N ALA A 470 -14.81 12.20 6.34
CA ALA A 470 -14.99 12.17 4.88
C ALA A 470 -14.86 10.76 4.30
N GLY A 471 -13.92 9.94 4.83
CA GLY A 471 -13.80 8.53 4.49
C GLY A 471 -15.05 7.73 4.86
N ALA A 472 -15.62 7.96 6.05
CA ALA A 472 -16.84 7.28 6.50
C ALA A 472 -18.07 7.69 5.68
N ALA A 473 -18.29 8.99 5.50
CA ALA A 473 -19.37 9.53 4.70
C ALA A 473 -19.29 9.09 3.23
N GLY A 474 -18.06 9.12 2.66
CA GLY A 474 -17.79 8.65 1.31
C GLY A 474 -18.05 7.15 1.13
N ALA A 475 -17.62 6.31 2.10
CA ALA A 475 -17.88 4.87 2.08
C ALA A 475 -19.39 4.57 2.19
N ALA A 476 -20.10 5.24 3.08
CA ALA A 476 -21.56 5.12 3.23
C ALA A 476 -22.29 5.54 1.94
N ALA A 477 -21.92 6.68 1.36
CA ALA A 477 -22.48 7.17 0.09
C ALA A 477 -22.18 6.20 -1.07
N ALA A 478 -20.94 5.64 -1.14
CA ALA A 478 -20.59 4.64 -2.15
C ALA A 478 -21.44 3.37 -2.02
N ILE A 479 -21.70 2.89 -0.79
CA ILE A 479 -22.59 1.74 -0.54
C ILE A 479 -24.00 2.06 -1.02
N LEU A 480 -24.55 3.23 -0.71
CA LEU A 480 -25.88 3.65 -1.16
C LEU A 480 -25.96 3.69 -2.70
N VAL A 481 -24.97 4.27 -3.36
CA VAL A 481 -24.87 4.28 -4.83
C VAL A 481 -24.80 2.87 -5.40
N ALA A 482 -23.99 1.97 -4.81
CA ALA A 482 -23.83 0.60 -5.28
C ALA A 482 -25.12 -0.22 -5.12
N VAL A 483 -25.87 0.02 -4.03
CA VAL A 483 -27.21 -0.58 -3.79
C VAL A 483 -28.22 -0.03 -4.79
N ALA A 484 -28.29 1.30 -4.98
CA ALA A 484 -29.19 1.94 -5.94
C ALA A 484 -28.96 1.47 -7.38
N LYS A 485 -27.70 1.19 -7.75
CA LYS A 485 -27.33 0.58 -9.06
C LYS A 485 -27.63 -0.93 -9.13
N GLY A 486 -28.07 -1.58 -8.06
CA GLY A 486 -28.31 -3.02 -8.00
C GLY A 486 -27.03 -3.87 -8.15
N LYS A 487 -25.87 -3.30 -7.90
CA LYS A 487 -24.56 -3.96 -8.11
C LYS A 487 -24.02 -4.63 -6.84
N LEU A 488 -24.53 -4.27 -5.66
CA LEU A 488 -24.04 -4.74 -4.37
C LEU A 488 -24.93 -5.87 -3.83
N THR A 489 -24.63 -7.12 -4.23
CA THR A 489 -25.23 -8.30 -3.59
C THR A 489 -24.58 -8.58 -2.23
N TRP A 490 -25.27 -9.26 -1.30
CA TRP A 490 -24.72 -9.63 0.01
C TRP A 490 -23.37 -10.36 -0.10
N LYS A 491 -23.22 -11.26 -1.04
CA LYS A 491 -21.97 -11.99 -1.28
C LYS A 491 -20.82 -11.06 -1.73
N ARG A 492 -21.12 -10.06 -2.58
CA ARG A 492 -20.13 -9.03 -2.99
C ARG A 492 -19.78 -8.12 -1.83
N PHE A 493 -20.78 -7.66 -1.08
CA PHE A 493 -20.57 -6.79 0.07
C PHE A 493 -19.66 -7.46 1.10
N TRP A 494 -19.94 -8.72 1.46
CA TRP A 494 -19.09 -9.49 2.37
C TRP A 494 -17.65 -9.60 1.88
N ARG A 495 -17.45 -9.90 0.60
CA ARG A 495 -16.12 -9.96 0.01
C ARG A 495 -15.41 -8.62 0.09
N VAL A 496 -16.07 -7.51 -0.24
CA VAL A 496 -15.54 -6.15 -0.14
C VAL A 496 -15.12 -5.84 1.31
N LEU A 497 -15.92 -6.19 2.29
CA LEU A 497 -15.57 -5.99 3.71
C LEU A 497 -14.32 -6.76 4.12
N VAL A 498 -14.23 -8.03 3.75
CA VAL A 498 -13.05 -8.85 4.07
C VAL A 498 -11.81 -8.33 3.34
N ASP A 499 -11.91 -8.02 2.06
CA ASP A 499 -10.80 -7.45 1.28
C ASP A 499 -10.36 -6.08 1.85
N THR A 500 -11.29 -5.24 2.31
CA THR A 500 -11.01 -3.98 3.02
C THR A 500 -10.14 -4.23 4.25
N GLY A 501 -10.52 -5.19 5.08
CA GLY A 501 -9.76 -5.53 6.26
C GLY A 501 -8.34 -5.99 5.94
N LEU A 502 -8.20 -6.92 4.99
CA LEU A 502 -6.89 -7.47 4.59
C LEU A 502 -5.94 -6.39 4.06
N VAL A 503 -6.43 -5.49 3.20
CA VAL A 503 -5.63 -4.38 2.67
C VAL A 503 -5.26 -3.40 3.77
N SER A 504 -6.22 -2.99 4.61
CA SER A 504 -5.99 -2.04 5.69
C SER A 504 -4.97 -2.55 6.70
N VAL A 505 -5.09 -3.82 7.09
CA VAL A 505 -4.16 -4.45 8.05
C VAL A 505 -2.76 -4.56 7.49
N SER A 506 -2.61 -4.90 6.21
CA SER A 506 -1.29 -4.93 5.57
C SER A 506 -0.57 -3.58 5.67
N ILE A 507 -1.30 -2.48 5.45
CA ILE A 507 -0.77 -1.12 5.53
C ILE A 507 -0.49 -0.71 6.99
N LEU A 508 -1.46 -0.90 7.89
CA LEU A 508 -1.35 -0.46 9.28
C LEU A 508 -0.27 -1.25 10.06
N LEU A 509 -0.11 -2.54 9.77
CA LEU A 509 0.97 -3.35 10.35
C LEU A 509 2.35 -2.86 9.88
N LEU A 510 2.47 -2.43 8.62
CA LEU A 510 3.70 -1.81 8.12
C LEU A 510 3.98 -0.48 8.83
N ILE A 511 2.95 0.31 9.19
CA ILE A 511 3.11 1.56 9.96
C ILE A 511 3.62 1.25 11.37
N VAL A 512 3.10 0.21 12.02
CA VAL A 512 3.64 -0.29 13.31
C VAL A 512 5.13 -0.61 13.17
N ALA A 513 5.50 -1.33 12.11
CA ALA A 513 6.87 -1.71 11.83
C ALA A 513 7.78 -0.48 11.57
N ALA A 514 7.29 0.47 10.78
CA ALA A 514 8.01 1.72 10.48
C ALA A 514 8.21 2.59 11.73
N SER A 515 7.26 2.62 12.67
CA SER A 515 7.41 3.31 13.95
C SER A 515 8.58 2.75 14.77
N MET A 516 8.72 1.42 14.83
CA MET A 516 9.85 0.76 15.49
C MET A 516 11.17 1.07 14.77
N TYR A 517 11.15 1.07 13.44
CA TYR A 517 12.30 1.40 12.60
C TYR A 517 12.74 2.86 12.76
N SER A 518 11.81 3.80 12.79
CA SER A 518 12.10 5.22 13.06
C SER A 518 12.79 5.43 14.41
N ARG A 519 12.37 4.71 15.46
CA ARG A 519 13.04 4.74 16.78
C ARG A 519 14.49 4.24 16.69
N MET A 520 14.73 3.16 15.97
CA MET A 520 16.09 2.62 15.78
C MET A 520 16.96 3.62 15.03
N LEU A 521 16.45 4.24 13.96
CA LEU A 521 17.17 5.28 13.21
C LEU A 521 17.54 6.49 14.08
N THR A 522 16.60 6.96 14.89
CA THR A 522 16.86 8.08 15.84
C THR A 522 17.96 7.72 16.84
N LEU A 523 17.95 6.49 17.37
CA LEU A 523 18.98 6.02 18.31
C LEU A 523 20.34 5.83 17.64
N SER A 524 20.38 5.53 16.36
CA SER A 524 21.63 5.35 15.59
C SER A 524 22.28 6.66 15.14
N THR A 525 21.57 7.79 15.22
CA THR A 525 21.99 9.12 14.75
C THR A 525 22.33 9.21 13.25
N ILE A 526 21.94 8.19 12.44
CA ILE A 526 22.20 8.17 10.99
C ILE A 526 21.63 9.37 10.24
N PRO A 527 20.37 9.83 10.49
CA PRO A 527 19.83 10.97 9.76
C PRO A 527 20.71 12.22 9.92
N GLN A 528 21.23 12.47 11.14
CA GLN A 528 22.11 13.60 11.44
C GLN A 528 23.45 13.48 10.70
N GLU A 529 24.08 12.31 10.70
CA GLU A 529 25.34 12.07 10.00
C GLU A 529 25.20 12.26 8.49
N ILE A 530 24.09 11.77 7.89
CA ILE A 530 23.82 11.98 6.48
C ILE A 530 23.63 13.47 6.20
N THR A 531 22.93 14.22 7.05
CA THR A 531 22.76 15.67 6.87
C THR A 531 24.09 16.41 6.92
N LEU A 532 24.95 16.08 7.88
CA LEU A 532 26.29 16.66 7.98
C LEU A 532 27.11 16.35 6.72
N MET A 533 27.08 15.13 6.21
CA MET A 533 27.75 14.75 4.99
C MET A 533 27.28 15.58 3.77
N PHE A 534 25.97 15.83 3.63
CA PHE A 534 25.43 16.68 2.57
C PHE A 534 25.84 18.15 2.73
N ALA A 535 25.89 18.65 3.97
CA ALA A 535 26.37 19.99 4.26
C ALA A 535 27.86 20.16 3.93
N GLU A 536 28.71 19.20 4.31
CA GLU A 536 30.15 19.20 4.00
C GLU A 536 30.42 19.12 2.49
N MET A 537 29.63 18.34 1.74
CA MET A 537 29.73 18.27 0.28
C MET A 537 29.17 19.51 -0.45
N GLY A 538 28.55 20.46 0.27
CA GLY A 538 27.92 21.64 -0.32
C GLY A 538 26.72 21.36 -1.23
N LEU A 539 26.12 20.17 -1.15
CA LEU A 539 25.03 19.77 -2.04
C LEU A 539 23.66 20.35 -1.63
N GLY A 540 23.47 20.66 -0.36
CA GLY A 540 22.21 21.22 0.17
C GLY A 540 20.96 20.38 -0.16
N LEU A 541 19.77 21.01 -0.05
CA LEU A 541 18.48 20.37 -0.31
C LEU A 541 18.33 19.85 -1.75
N ALA A 542 18.83 20.60 -2.74
CA ALA A 542 18.70 20.24 -4.15
C ALA A 542 19.49 18.95 -4.50
N GLY A 543 20.72 18.83 -3.98
CA GLY A 543 21.52 17.63 -4.16
C GLY A 543 20.93 16.41 -3.47
N PHE A 544 20.43 16.60 -2.24
CA PHE A 544 19.71 15.55 -1.52
C PHE A 544 18.47 15.09 -2.31
N LEU A 545 17.65 16.02 -2.78
CA LEU A 545 16.42 15.72 -3.51
C LEU A 545 16.69 14.92 -4.80
N LEU A 546 17.75 15.27 -5.55
CA LEU A 546 18.13 14.54 -6.76
C LEU A 546 18.48 13.08 -6.45
N ILE A 547 19.33 12.85 -5.45
CA ILE A 547 19.73 11.51 -5.03
C ILE A 547 18.53 10.73 -4.51
N TYR A 548 17.67 11.39 -3.71
CA TYR A 548 16.46 10.81 -3.17
C TYR A 548 15.49 10.35 -4.28
N ILE A 549 15.19 11.20 -5.26
CA ILE A 549 14.32 10.85 -6.40
C ILE A 549 14.84 9.64 -7.15
N VAL A 550 16.15 9.60 -7.46
CA VAL A 550 16.77 8.46 -8.14
C VAL A 550 16.65 7.19 -7.29
N LEU A 551 16.92 7.27 -5.99
CA LEU A 551 16.80 6.14 -5.07
C LEU A 551 15.35 5.62 -5.00
N VAL A 552 14.38 6.52 -4.87
CA VAL A 552 12.94 6.17 -4.85
C VAL A 552 12.53 5.47 -6.15
N ILE A 553 12.96 5.98 -7.30
CA ILE A 553 12.66 5.36 -8.60
C ILE A 553 13.27 3.95 -8.67
N ILE A 554 14.52 3.76 -8.26
CA ILE A 554 15.18 2.44 -8.25
C ILE A 554 14.44 1.48 -7.32
N MET A 555 14.07 1.92 -6.12
CA MET A 555 13.27 1.09 -5.21
C MET A 555 11.89 0.79 -5.78
N GLY A 556 11.26 1.75 -6.46
CA GLY A 556 9.95 1.59 -7.09
C GLY A 556 9.93 0.59 -8.25
N MET A 557 11.08 0.34 -8.88
CA MET A 557 11.21 -0.76 -9.85
C MET A 557 10.97 -2.13 -9.22
N ILE A 558 11.07 -2.25 -7.87
CA ILE A 558 11.13 -3.54 -7.17
C ILE A 558 10.02 -3.67 -6.11
N LEU A 559 9.76 -2.59 -5.36
CA LEU A 559 8.87 -2.56 -4.21
C LEU A 559 7.54 -1.87 -4.56
N ASP A 560 6.52 -2.12 -3.75
CA ASP A 560 5.25 -1.38 -3.83
C ASP A 560 5.37 0.02 -3.18
N SER A 561 4.45 0.92 -3.56
CA SER A 561 4.46 2.33 -3.14
C SER A 561 4.50 2.51 -1.62
N THR A 562 3.69 1.75 -0.90
CA THR A 562 3.58 1.85 0.57
C THR A 562 4.89 1.44 1.25
N SER A 563 5.48 0.34 0.80
CA SER A 563 6.74 -0.19 1.34
C SER A 563 7.89 0.79 1.15
N ILE A 564 8.01 1.42 -0.01
CA ILE A 564 9.04 2.43 -0.28
C ILE A 564 8.94 3.58 0.70
N MET A 565 7.74 4.11 0.89
CA MET A 565 7.50 5.22 1.83
C MET A 565 7.88 4.84 3.26
N LEU A 566 7.44 3.67 3.73
CA LEU A 566 7.67 3.23 5.11
C LEU A 566 9.14 2.91 5.41
N ILE A 567 9.92 2.59 4.39
CA ILE A 567 11.37 2.35 4.50
C ILE A 567 12.14 3.67 4.43
N LEU A 568 11.83 4.54 3.45
CA LEU A 568 12.65 5.72 3.18
C LEU A 568 12.25 6.96 4.00
N LEU A 569 10.95 7.20 4.21
CA LEU A 569 10.52 8.44 4.87
C LEU A 569 11.04 8.59 6.30
N PRO A 570 11.08 7.55 7.16
CA PRO A 570 11.64 7.70 8.50
C PRO A 570 13.11 8.14 8.51
N LEU A 571 13.86 7.79 7.47
CA LEU A 571 15.24 8.22 7.28
C LEU A 571 15.32 9.64 6.70
N CYS A 572 14.49 9.94 5.69
CA CYS A 572 14.65 11.14 4.86
C CYS A 572 13.94 12.38 5.43
N LEU A 573 12.81 12.22 6.16
CA LEU A 573 12.06 13.34 6.71
C LEU A 573 12.89 14.24 7.66
N PRO A 574 13.66 13.69 8.61
CA PRO A 574 14.55 14.52 9.44
C PRO A 574 15.57 15.30 8.59
N ILE A 575 16.17 14.66 7.58
CA ILE A 575 17.17 15.29 6.71
C ILE A 575 16.55 16.46 5.93
N VAL A 576 15.36 16.27 5.35
CA VAL A 576 14.65 17.33 4.62
C VAL A 576 14.34 18.51 5.54
N THR A 577 13.92 18.25 6.77
CA THR A 577 13.61 19.29 7.76
C THR A 577 14.87 20.10 8.13
N GLU A 578 15.99 19.42 8.41
CA GLU A 578 17.26 20.05 8.74
C GLU A 578 17.85 20.86 7.57
N LEU A 579 17.63 20.41 6.32
CA LEU A 579 18.01 21.14 5.10
C LEU A 579 17.02 22.26 4.74
N GLY A 580 16.00 22.54 5.56
CA GLY A 580 15.03 23.61 5.37
C GLY A 580 13.98 23.34 4.28
N GLY A 581 13.73 22.08 3.93
CA GLY A 581 12.74 21.67 2.93
C GLY A 581 11.31 21.68 3.48
N ASN A 582 10.34 22.06 2.64
CA ASN A 582 8.92 21.97 2.98
C ASN A 582 8.44 20.51 2.83
N LEU A 583 7.93 19.91 3.92
CA LEU A 583 7.51 18.51 3.94
C LEU A 583 6.29 18.23 3.07
N ILE A 584 5.38 19.19 2.88
CA ILE A 584 4.20 19.00 2.02
C ILE A 584 4.61 18.89 0.55
N TRP A 585 5.44 19.83 0.09
CA TRP A 585 6.02 19.78 -1.25
C TRP A 585 6.85 18.50 -1.47
N PHE A 586 7.68 18.13 -0.50
CA PHE A 586 8.47 16.90 -0.56
C PHE A 586 7.59 15.65 -0.71
N GLY A 587 6.42 15.63 -0.04
CA GLY A 587 5.43 14.56 -0.18
C GLY A 587 4.89 14.42 -1.60
N ILE A 588 4.56 15.51 -2.27
CA ILE A 588 4.08 15.49 -3.65
C ILE A 588 5.16 14.95 -4.59
N VAL A 589 6.39 15.42 -4.47
CA VAL A 589 7.52 14.94 -5.28
C VAL A 589 7.77 13.44 -5.02
N THR A 590 7.72 13.02 -3.76
CA THR A 590 7.88 11.62 -3.37
C THR A 590 6.82 10.72 -4.03
N VAL A 591 5.54 11.10 -3.97
CA VAL A 591 4.46 10.30 -4.57
C VAL A 591 4.69 10.10 -6.07
N ILE A 592 5.03 11.15 -6.80
CA ILE A 592 5.24 11.04 -8.24
C ILE A 592 6.49 10.20 -8.54
N ALA A 593 7.58 10.37 -7.79
CA ALA A 593 8.81 9.59 -7.95
C ALA A 593 8.58 8.08 -7.71
N VAL A 594 7.81 7.73 -6.68
CA VAL A 594 7.39 6.35 -6.40
C VAL A 594 6.62 5.76 -7.58
N GLU A 595 5.64 6.49 -8.10
CA GLU A 595 4.80 6.04 -9.20
C GLU A 595 5.60 5.90 -10.53
N ILE A 596 6.63 6.74 -10.77
CA ILE A 596 7.57 6.54 -11.88
C ILE A 596 8.26 5.18 -11.76
N GLY A 597 8.75 4.85 -10.56
CA GLY A 597 9.40 3.57 -10.30
C GLY A 597 8.50 2.37 -10.63
N LEU A 598 7.21 2.43 -10.24
CA LEU A 598 6.23 1.37 -10.49
C LEU A 598 5.91 1.13 -11.99
N LEU A 599 6.27 2.06 -12.86
CA LEU A 599 6.12 1.95 -14.31
C LEU A 599 7.42 1.55 -15.02
N THR A 600 8.55 1.56 -14.29
CA THR A 600 9.89 1.43 -14.86
C THR A 600 10.41 -0.02 -14.76
N PRO A 601 11.06 -0.57 -15.82
CA PRO A 601 11.69 -1.89 -15.73
C PRO A 601 12.75 -1.95 -14.61
N PRO A 602 13.08 -3.12 -14.03
CA PRO A 602 12.78 -4.47 -14.55
C PRO A 602 11.43 -5.06 -14.19
N PHE A 603 10.79 -4.60 -13.09
CA PHE A 603 9.53 -5.21 -12.67
C PHE A 603 8.33 -4.31 -12.98
N GLY A 604 8.27 -3.09 -12.43
CA GLY A 604 7.16 -2.19 -12.68
C GLY A 604 5.81 -2.80 -12.29
N LEU A 605 5.49 -2.83 -11.00
CA LEU A 605 4.32 -3.53 -10.45
C LEU A 605 3.02 -3.22 -11.21
N THR A 606 2.80 -1.98 -11.59
CA THR A 606 1.62 -1.55 -12.36
C THR A 606 1.57 -2.22 -13.74
N VAL A 607 2.72 -2.38 -14.40
CA VAL A 607 2.83 -3.06 -15.70
C VAL A 607 2.47 -4.54 -15.58
N TYR A 608 2.89 -5.19 -14.49
CA TYR A 608 2.50 -6.57 -14.20
C TYR A 608 1.00 -6.72 -13.93
N VAL A 609 0.38 -5.77 -13.22
CA VAL A 609 -1.07 -5.78 -12.98
C VAL A 609 -1.84 -5.64 -14.29
N VAL A 610 -1.42 -4.75 -15.18
CA VAL A 610 -1.98 -4.62 -16.53
C VAL A 610 -1.87 -5.95 -17.27
N LYS A 611 -0.67 -6.57 -17.30
CA LYS A 611 -0.45 -7.87 -17.96
C LYS A 611 -1.32 -8.99 -17.38
N ALA A 612 -1.45 -9.05 -16.06
CA ALA A 612 -2.27 -10.07 -15.39
C ALA A 612 -3.78 -9.89 -15.65
N THR A 613 -4.21 -8.68 -15.99
CA THR A 613 -5.62 -8.35 -16.15
C THR A 613 -6.12 -8.51 -17.58
N ILE A 614 -5.24 -8.37 -18.60
CA ILE A 614 -5.61 -8.54 -20.00
C ILE A 614 -5.74 -10.01 -20.37
N SER A 615 -6.72 -10.32 -21.23
CA SER A 615 -6.97 -11.69 -21.71
C SER A 615 -6.02 -12.14 -22.83
N ASP A 616 -5.34 -11.18 -23.48
CA ASP A 616 -4.44 -11.47 -24.60
C ASP A 616 -3.12 -12.05 -24.11
N ARG A 617 -2.86 -13.30 -24.48
CA ARG A 617 -1.64 -14.04 -24.15
C ARG A 617 -0.44 -13.64 -25.02
N THR A 618 -0.67 -13.04 -26.19
CA THR A 618 0.39 -12.68 -27.15
C THR A 618 1.14 -11.42 -26.74
N THR A 619 0.51 -10.51 -26.01
CA THR A 619 1.14 -9.29 -25.49
C THR A 619 2.25 -9.64 -24.50
N THR A 620 3.44 -9.13 -24.72
CA THR A 620 4.60 -9.31 -23.82
C THR A 620 4.69 -8.18 -22.79
N LEU A 621 5.43 -8.38 -21.69
CA LEU A 621 5.77 -7.30 -20.75
C LEU A 621 6.55 -6.18 -21.44
N GLY A 622 7.44 -6.52 -22.39
CA GLY A 622 8.19 -5.54 -23.18
C GLY A 622 7.30 -4.62 -24.01
N ASP A 623 6.16 -5.13 -24.50
CA ASP A 623 5.17 -4.31 -25.23
C ASP A 623 4.53 -3.27 -24.32
N ILE A 624 4.20 -3.66 -23.08
CA ILE A 624 3.61 -2.75 -22.10
C ILE A 624 4.63 -1.71 -21.64
N PHE A 625 5.86 -2.13 -21.30
CA PHE A 625 6.93 -1.17 -20.95
C PHE A 625 7.24 -0.19 -22.07
N SER A 626 7.28 -0.66 -23.32
CA SER A 626 7.46 0.21 -24.48
C SER A 626 6.31 1.23 -24.63
N GLY A 627 5.09 0.80 -24.35
CA GLY A 627 3.90 1.68 -24.37
C GLY A 627 3.88 2.69 -23.22
N THR A 628 4.40 2.33 -22.03
CA THR A 628 4.44 3.22 -20.86
C THR A 628 5.58 4.24 -20.91
N PHE A 629 6.64 3.98 -21.68
CA PHE A 629 7.83 4.82 -21.71
C PHE A 629 7.55 6.31 -21.98
N PRO A 630 6.70 6.71 -22.94
CA PRO A 630 6.34 8.12 -23.13
C PRO A 630 5.72 8.76 -21.89
N PHE A 631 4.91 8.01 -21.14
CA PHE A 631 4.26 8.47 -19.90
C PHE A 631 5.27 8.64 -18.77
N VAL A 632 6.23 7.73 -18.65
CA VAL A 632 7.36 7.86 -17.71
C VAL A 632 8.16 9.14 -17.99
N LEU A 633 8.45 9.46 -19.25
CA LEU A 633 9.13 10.71 -19.61
C LEU A 633 8.31 11.95 -19.25
N MET A 634 7.00 11.94 -19.51
CA MET A 634 6.12 13.04 -19.13
C MET A 634 6.04 13.23 -17.61
N MET A 635 5.95 12.13 -16.85
CA MET A 635 6.00 12.17 -15.38
C MET A 635 7.33 12.73 -14.87
N SER A 636 8.45 12.27 -15.42
CA SER A 636 9.78 12.77 -15.04
C SER A 636 9.91 14.27 -15.30
N ALA A 637 9.39 14.76 -16.43
CA ALA A 637 9.37 16.19 -16.72
C ALA A 637 8.53 16.97 -15.68
N VAL A 638 7.34 16.47 -15.33
CA VAL A 638 6.49 17.10 -14.29
C VAL A 638 7.19 17.05 -12.93
N THR A 639 7.86 15.93 -12.57
CA THR A 639 8.63 15.82 -11.32
C THR A 639 9.74 16.87 -11.25
N ILE A 640 10.49 17.07 -12.35
CA ILE A 640 11.53 18.09 -12.42
C ILE A 640 10.93 19.50 -12.27
N ILE A 641 9.80 19.79 -12.94
CA ILE A 641 9.11 21.09 -12.82
C ILE A 641 8.70 21.33 -11.36
N LEU A 642 8.09 20.34 -10.69
CA LEU A 642 7.66 20.47 -9.29
C LEU A 642 8.84 20.55 -8.31
N ALA A 643 9.96 19.91 -8.61
CA ALA A 643 11.18 20.01 -7.82
C ALA A 643 11.80 21.41 -7.92
N LEU A 644 11.81 22.02 -9.12
CA LEU A 644 12.34 23.35 -9.37
C LEU A 644 11.38 24.48 -8.92
N PHE A 645 10.08 24.24 -8.93
CA PHE A 645 9.04 25.22 -8.62
C PHE A 645 8.11 24.71 -7.49
N PRO A 646 8.56 24.69 -6.22
CA PRO A 646 7.75 24.26 -5.08
C PRO A 646 6.41 24.99 -4.95
N ALA A 647 6.37 26.26 -5.38
CA ALA A 647 5.16 27.07 -5.37
C ALA A 647 3.97 26.42 -6.09
N LEU A 648 4.19 25.58 -7.11
CA LEU A 648 3.11 24.87 -7.79
C LEU A 648 2.37 23.88 -6.89
N SER A 649 3.06 23.30 -5.90
CA SER A 649 2.46 22.43 -4.90
C SER A 649 1.90 23.20 -3.70
N LEU A 650 2.33 24.45 -3.47
CA LEU A 650 2.00 25.24 -2.30
C LEU A 650 1.02 26.39 -2.57
N VAL A 651 0.42 26.43 -3.78
CA VAL A 651 -0.49 27.52 -4.21
C VAL A 651 -1.69 27.72 -3.28
N PHE A 652 -2.18 26.64 -2.66
CA PHE A 652 -3.36 26.67 -1.79
C PHE A 652 -3.02 26.56 -0.29
N GLN A 653 -1.75 26.84 0.08
CA GLN A 653 -1.27 26.79 1.46
C GLN A 653 -1.00 28.15 2.08
#